data_7f3ac9b8ab0c05539b1f4b37928cd6ef
#
_entry.id   7f3ac9b8ab0c05539b1f4b37928cd6ef
#
_cell.length_a   1.000
_cell.length_b   1.000
_cell.length_c   1.000
_cell.angle_alpha   90.00
_cell.angle_beta   90.00
_cell.angle_gamma   90.00
#
_symmetry.space_group_name_H-M   'P 1'
#
loop_
_entity.id
_entity.type
_entity.pdbx_description
1 polymer ?
#
loop_
_entity_poly.entity_id
_entity_poly.type
_entity_poly.pdbx_seq_one_letter_code
_entity_poly.pdbx_strand_id
1 'polypeptide(L)'
;ASDVYKRQRLFSYNRPGKEIERDNKRLTDRMDKKLLKYWKNCLLDAERRSRSLKKEARVTLRIGDKVPEFILRKDIPLLFPKGKQKTDDEKRKIQIAPCVFLPEYENGWASGQNTPEYPFLISATLLPDGTFQVCDNKSERIPVFVRKFLSPNARNDRTIASLSNVDRLLSEFDTEETDWKIYWSACEKLFQDATGLTFREMNYADKPEIIVVKAPGRGMAQKIINLYDKLLESKSSHPLLELLIRKKLETLLPVPDRQQVYCNKDHWAQMSGEFPLSVSQRETLAMYTDPDSSDIFAVNGPPGTGKTTFLQTVIANRIVHAVLEHPDDPDIIVASSANNQAITNILKDFKIEQPSGDKPANLLTLRWLPGLDTLGLYLSGKDEQKDQYKMMFNTKGEGFPNDYDDPARLEEYRGFYLEHFNRFFQTSCRDEVACQRFLRRQMRKMRDEIGTCLNVASLKQYGKEMADKGFLSKLLRKFQKHPSYEDVICGWEQTEDFKACYDKLVANPEYNALPYTEDMAVRLDISYRYLLFWYAIHDREAEFIRRLAGCDKEGETRGREDYTERLKRLACVMPVFISTFHSLPKYMVCADNGEWDAPLYDAIDLLIVDESGQVSPELAIPSFSLAKQAILVGDVEQIEPIWSISDEYSSINLKRFGLVSSESDDRYAFLHENGFLSSSGSIMKMARKSCSFEVAGERGAFLTEHRRCLDPIIAYCNDYVYHGRLLPKKGNKVKYKDLPPKGYVHVNGVSEKGATGSVLNRAEAAAIVSWLETEKDKLESAYKEPIRKIVAVVTPFKAQEEIIRSLAEQSPEAEAFAGMTIGTVHSLQGAQCPVVIFSSVNSPGDASFFMEQGGKYNMLNVAVSRAQYHFLVFGNMNIFHPERNTPVGNLAKWLFDDPANEVSGNFIYRQKEPLCRYQPAERLSTLKEHTGLLRQAFKDATKRLLIVSPFISIQAIEHDNLIPLMREAVERGVEVVVYSDFRLDCDKQ
;
A
#
# COMPACT_ATOMS: atom_id res chain seq x y z
N ALA A 1 7.41 -47.27 20.00
CA ALA A 1 6.19 -47.05 19.19
C ALA A 1 4.99 -46.63 20.04
N SER A 2 4.87 -47.10 21.29
CA SER A 2 3.73 -46.75 22.18
C SER A 2 3.83 -45.36 22.81
N ASP A 3 5.01 -44.82 23.01
CA ASP A 3 5.22 -43.52 23.63
C ASP A 3 5.13 -42.34 22.63
N VAL A 4 5.32 -42.60 21.35
CA VAL A 4 5.09 -41.60 20.28
C VAL A 4 3.59 -41.40 20.07
N TYR A 5 2.77 -42.44 20.22
CA TYR A 5 1.31 -42.38 20.06
C TYR A 5 0.58 -41.65 21.19
N LYS A 6 1.15 -41.65 22.42
CA LYS A 6 0.58 -40.92 23.56
C LYS A 6 0.83 -39.42 23.54
N ARG A 7 1.86 -38.94 22.82
CA ARG A 7 2.10 -37.50 22.60
C ARG A 7 1.24 -36.89 21.49
N GLN A 8 0.57 -37.70 20.66
CA GLN A 8 -0.28 -37.24 19.55
C GLN A 8 -1.74 -36.94 19.94
N ARG A 9 -2.17 -37.12 21.18
CA ARG A 9 -3.56 -36.88 21.60
C ARG A 9 -3.82 -35.54 22.29
N LEU A 10 -2.90 -34.58 22.27
CA LEU A 10 -3.01 -33.31 22.99
C LEU A 10 -2.72 -32.08 22.11
N PHE A 11 -3.21 -32.07 20.89
CA PHE A 11 -3.22 -30.84 20.06
C PHE A 11 -4.66 -30.41 19.79
N SER A 12 -5.42 -30.13 20.85
CA SER A 12 -6.51 -29.17 20.77
C SER A 12 -5.94 -27.75 20.92
N TYR A 13 -6.50 -26.77 20.24
CA TYR A 13 -6.10 -25.36 20.21
C TYR A 13 -6.15 -24.64 21.59
N ASN A 14 -6.44 -25.33 22.69
CA ASN A 14 -6.25 -24.86 24.05
C ASN A 14 -4.89 -25.34 24.55
N ARG A 15 -3.92 -24.45 24.60
CA ARG A 15 -2.53 -24.65 25.04
C ARG A 15 -2.37 -24.29 26.56
N PRO A 16 -2.58 -25.19 27.54
CA PRO A 16 -2.39 -24.84 28.94
C PRO A 16 -0.94 -24.49 29.28
N GLY A 17 0.04 -25.05 28.58
CA GLY A 17 1.47 -24.78 28.83
C GLY A 17 1.94 -23.41 28.34
N LYS A 18 1.46 -22.94 27.21
CA LYS A 18 1.79 -21.57 26.70
C LYS A 18 1.03 -20.48 27.47
N GLU A 19 -0.14 -20.77 28.05
CA GLU A 19 -0.82 -19.79 28.91
C GLU A 19 -0.01 -19.50 30.18
N ILE A 20 0.56 -20.51 30.80
CA ILE A 20 1.39 -20.33 32.02
C ILE A 20 2.72 -19.66 31.72
N GLU A 21 3.37 -19.96 30.59
CA GLU A 21 4.58 -19.24 30.14
C GLU A 21 4.26 -17.85 29.56
N ARG A 22 3.11 -17.70 28.91
CA ARG A 22 2.58 -16.38 28.49
C ARG A 22 2.26 -15.53 29.71
N ASP A 23 1.63 -16.09 30.76
CA ASP A 23 1.31 -15.32 31.95
C ASP A 23 2.55 -14.91 32.76
N ASN A 24 3.59 -15.72 32.82
CA ASN A 24 4.87 -15.33 33.43
C ASN A 24 5.68 -14.31 32.58
N LYS A 25 5.57 -14.33 31.22
CA LYS A 25 6.12 -13.28 30.34
C LYS A 25 5.28 -11.99 30.34
N ARG A 26 3.96 -12.08 30.55
CA ARG A 26 3.03 -10.93 30.61
C ARG A 26 3.31 -9.96 31.77
N LEU A 27 3.98 -10.39 32.80
CA LEU A 27 4.29 -9.55 33.98
C LEU A 27 5.45 -8.55 33.73
N THR A 28 6.20 -8.67 32.65
CA THR A 28 7.39 -7.81 32.36
C THR A 28 7.26 -6.84 31.20
N ASP A 29 6.32 -7.03 30.24
CA ASP A 29 6.18 -6.20 29.05
C ASP A 29 4.84 -5.43 29.05
N ARG A 30 4.72 -4.37 29.85
CA ARG A 30 3.60 -3.43 29.74
C ARG A 30 3.66 -2.69 28.41
N MET A 31 2.49 -2.55 27.75
CA MET A 31 2.32 -1.74 26.53
C MET A 31 3.04 -0.38 26.62
N ASP A 32 3.94 -0.09 25.70
CA ASP A 32 4.70 1.18 25.71
C ASP A 32 3.83 2.36 25.24
N LYS A 33 3.13 2.97 26.21
CA LYS A 33 2.27 4.13 25.97
C LYS A 33 3.02 5.34 25.38
N LYS A 34 4.36 5.42 25.53
CA LYS A 34 5.16 6.49 24.91
C LYS A 34 5.22 6.32 23.40
N LEU A 35 5.36 5.10 22.89
CA LEU A 35 5.30 4.81 21.46
C LEU A 35 3.92 5.12 20.88
N LEU A 36 2.84 4.74 21.55
CA LEU A 36 1.48 5.06 21.10
C LEU A 36 1.25 6.57 21.04
N LYS A 37 1.73 7.34 22.01
CA LYS A 37 1.68 8.81 21.99
C LYS A 37 2.48 9.39 20.82
N TYR A 38 3.65 8.84 20.56
CA TYR A 38 4.50 9.24 19.43
C TYR A 38 3.77 9.05 18.09
N TRP A 39 3.27 7.86 17.78
CA TRP A 39 2.57 7.62 16.52
C TRP A 39 1.28 8.41 16.40
N LYS A 40 0.48 8.50 17.47
CA LYS A 40 -0.72 9.36 17.47
C LYS A 40 -0.37 10.79 17.12
N ASN A 41 0.71 11.35 17.73
CA ASN A 41 1.10 12.72 17.48
C ASN A 41 1.63 12.92 16.06
N CYS A 42 2.40 11.97 15.53
CA CYS A 42 2.84 11.97 14.14
C CYS A 42 1.65 11.99 13.17
N LEU A 43 0.61 11.21 13.43
CA LEU A 43 -0.60 11.20 12.62
C LEU A 43 -1.38 12.52 12.69
N LEU A 44 -1.48 13.12 13.87
CA LEU A 44 -2.07 14.46 14.06
C LEU A 44 -1.29 15.55 13.32
N ASP A 45 0.05 15.50 13.36
CA ASP A 45 0.91 16.45 12.66
C ASP A 45 0.78 16.28 11.13
N ALA A 46 0.66 15.06 10.64
CA ALA A 46 0.40 14.78 9.23
C ALA A 46 -0.91 15.41 8.75
N GLU A 47 -2.00 15.28 9.50
CA GLU A 47 -3.27 15.92 9.16
C GLU A 47 -3.20 17.46 9.22
N ARG A 48 -2.39 18.04 10.11
CA ARG A 48 -2.23 19.49 10.30
C ARG A 48 -1.26 20.13 9.31
N ARG A 49 -0.48 19.36 8.56
CA ARG A 49 0.63 19.86 7.73
C ARG A 49 0.20 20.72 6.55
N SER A 50 -0.93 20.44 5.90
CA SER A 50 -1.21 20.94 4.56
C SER A 50 -2.64 21.42 4.32
N ARG A 51 -3.25 22.13 5.30
CA ARG A 51 -4.59 22.65 5.03
C ARG A 51 -4.52 23.86 4.10
N SER A 52 -5.05 23.70 2.89
CA SER A 52 -5.22 24.79 1.93
C SER A 52 -6.69 25.20 1.89
N LEU A 53 -6.97 26.46 2.20
CA LEU A 53 -8.31 27.04 2.12
C LEU A 53 -8.63 27.61 0.73
N LYS A 54 -7.78 27.36 -0.29
CA LYS A 54 -7.85 27.98 -1.63
C LYS A 54 -9.12 27.69 -2.41
N LYS A 55 -9.74 26.52 -2.18
CA LYS A 55 -10.93 26.04 -2.90
C LYS A 55 -12.21 25.99 -2.04
N GLU A 56 -12.14 26.42 -0.80
CA GLU A 56 -13.28 26.35 0.10
C GLU A 56 -14.18 27.59 -0.04
N ALA A 57 -15.50 27.37 0.06
CA ALA A 57 -16.45 28.46 0.21
C ALA A 57 -16.17 29.22 1.50
N ARG A 58 -16.10 30.54 1.45
CA ARG A 58 -15.62 31.38 2.56
C ARG A 58 -16.44 32.64 2.73
N VAL A 59 -16.49 33.13 3.96
CA VAL A 59 -16.97 34.46 4.32
C VAL A 59 -15.78 35.26 4.83
N THR A 60 -15.63 36.49 4.34
CA THR A 60 -14.52 37.38 4.70
C THR A 60 -15.04 38.47 5.63
N LEU A 61 -14.40 38.63 6.79
CA LEU A 61 -14.65 39.69 7.73
C LEU A 61 -13.48 40.67 7.73
N ARG A 62 -13.72 41.95 7.96
CA ARG A 62 -12.63 42.93 8.17
C ARG A 62 -12.18 42.88 9.63
N ILE A 63 -10.87 42.92 9.84
CA ILE A 63 -10.29 43.08 11.19
C ILE A 63 -10.64 44.49 11.66
N GLY A 64 -11.40 44.57 12.75
CA GLY A 64 -11.67 45.79 13.52
C GLY A 64 -10.93 45.72 14.85
N ASP A 65 -11.12 46.75 15.69
CA ASP A 65 -10.58 46.80 17.07
C ASP A 65 -11.38 45.91 18.04
N LYS A 66 -12.45 45.24 17.56
CA LYS A 66 -13.30 44.37 18.36
C LYS A 66 -13.17 42.92 17.92
N VAL A 67 -13.29 42.01 18.90
CA VAL A 67 -13.34 40.57 18.65
C VAL A 67 -14.48 40.27 17.68
N PRO A 68 -14.29 39.44 16.63
CA PRO A 68 -15.38 39.05 15.72
C PRO A 68 -16.36 38.11 16.45
N GLU A 69 -17.62 38.49 16.51
CA GLU A 69 -18.64 37.76 17.26
C GLU A 69 -19.64 37.02 16.37
N PHE A 70 -19.77 37.41 15.10
CA PHE A 70 -20.77 36.81 14.19
C PHE A 70 -20.43 37.02 12.72
N ILE A 71 -21.08 36.25 11.84
CA ILE A 71 -21.29 36.55 10.41
C ILE A 71 -22.73 36.96 10.15
N LEU A 72 -22.98 37.67 9.05
CA LEU A 72 -24.33 38.02 8.69
C LEU A 72 -25.14 36.76 8.33
N ARG A 73 -26.38 36.69 8.83
CA ARG A 73 -27.27 35.52 8.58
C ARG A 73 -27.43 35.19 7.09
N LYS A 74 -27.40 36.21 6.22
CA LYS A 74 -27.44 36.06 4.75
C LYS A 74 -26.22 35.34 4.17
N ASP A 75 -25.08 35.33 4.88
CA ASP A 75 -23.82 34.74 4.41
C ASP A 75 -23.68 33.26 4.83
N ILE A 76 -24.50 32.77 5.78
CA ILE A 76 -24.49 31.38 6.21
C ILE A 76 -24.69 30.38 5.04
N PRO A 77 -25.59 30.62 4.06
CA PRO A 77 -25.76 29.75 2.91
C PRO A 77 -24.53 29.65 2.01
N LEU A 78 -23.61 30.61 2.05
CA LEU A 78 -22.31 30.50 1.31
C LEU A 78 -21.46 29.39 1.87
N LEU A 79 -21.41 29.21 3.19
CA LEU A 79 -20.68 28.16 3.88
C LEU A 79 -21.43 26.81 3.86
N PHE A 80 -22.76 26.86 3.89
CA PHE A 80 -23.65 25.70 4.01
C PHE A 80 -24.79 25.79 2.99
N PRO A 81 -24.57 25.43 1.69
CA PRO A 81 -25.59 25.48 0.64
C PRO A 81 -26.82 24.63 0.99
N LYS A 82 -28.01 25.15 0.75
CA LYS A 82 -29.29 24.42 0.92
C LYS A 82 -29.32 23.19 0.02
N GLY A 83 -29.54 22.01 0.58
CA GLY A 83 -29.77 20.79 -0.18
C GLY A 83 -29.35 19.47 0.49
N LYS A 84 -28.61 19.52 1.60
CA LYS A 84 -28.11 18.28 2.29
C LYS A 84 -28.34 18.28 3.81
N GLN A 85 -29.02 19.23 4.40
CA GLN A 85 -29.24 19.30 5.87
C GLN A 85 -30.71 19.50 6.23
N LYS A 86 -31.17 18.77 7.24
CA LYS A 86 -32.58 18.56 7.59
C LYS A 86 -33.27 19.69 8.38
N THR A 87 -32.56 20.65 9.02
CA THR A 87 -33.14 21.71 9.82
C THR A 87 -32.33 23.01 9.80
N ASP A 88 -33.01 24.18 9.77
CA ASP A 88 -32.37 25.51 9.86
C ASP A 88 -31.88 25.84 11.29
N ASP A 89 -32.15 24.99 12.28
CA ASP A 89 -31.90 25.24 13.71
C ASP A 89 -30.63 24.53 14.26
N GLU A 90 -29.84 23.90 13.42
CA GLU A 90 -28.64 23.16 13.88
C GLU A 90 -27.40 24.05 14.06
N LYS A 91 -26.69 23.86 15.20
CA LYS A 91 -25.35 24.36 15.43
C LYS A 91 -24.39 23.80 14.37
N ARG A 92 -23.53 24.64 13.77
CA ARG A 92 -22.64 24.29 12.67
C ARG A 92 -21.20 24.53 13.04
N LYS A 93 -20.32 23.60 12.68
CA LYS A 93 -18.86 23.74 12.93
C LYS A 93 -18.20 24.56 11.83
N ILE A 94 -17.44 25.57 12.25
CA ILE A 94 -16.65 26.44 11.37
C ILE A 94 -15.19 26.47 11.83
N GLN A 95 -14.31 26.94 10.93
CA GLN A 95 -12.97 27.38 11.30
C GLN A 95 -12.75 28.80 10.84
N ILE A 96 -12.01 29.53 11.66
CA ILE A 96 -11.70 30.94 11.46
C ILE A 96 -10.17 31.06 11.34
N ALA A 97 -9.72 31.64 10.22
CA ALA A 97 -8.34 32.09 10.05
C ALA A 97 -8.25 33.57 10.40
N PRO A 98 -7.71 33.92 11.57
CA PRO A 98 -7.71 35.32 12.07
C PRO A 98 -6.67 36.19 11.39
N CYS A 99 -5.71 35.58 10.70
CA CYS A 99 -4.65 36.27 9.98
C CYS A 99 -4.32 35.61 8.64
N VAL A 100 -3.84 36.43 7.73
CA VAL A 100 -3.46 36.06 6.37
C VAL A 100 -1.98 36.42 6.17
N PHE A 101 -1.23 35.47 5.64
CA PHE A 101 0.17 35.61 5.35
C PHE A 101 0.39 35.58 3.85
N LEU A 102 1.10 36.55 3.30
CA LEU A 102 1.59 36.52 1.92
C LEU A 102 3.08 36.16 1.95
N PRO A 103 3.46 34.99 1.45
CA PRO A 103 4.88 34.66 1.38
C PRO A 103 5.55 35.53 0.32
N GLU A 104 6.58 36.26 0.71
CA GLU A 104 7.50 36.89 -0.23
C GLU A 104 8.36 35.80 -0.89
N TYR A 105 8.31 35.71 -2.22
CA TYR A 105 9.19 34.85 -2.98
C TYR A 105 10.46 35.63 -3.35
N GLU A 106 11.60 35.24 -2.81
CA GLU A 106 12.90 35.86 -3.11
C GLU A 106 13.34 35.72 -4.57
N ASN A 107 12.69 34.93 -5.37
CA ASN A 107 13.08 34.72 -6.77
C ASN A 107 11.97 35.16 -7.72
N GLY A 108 12.24 36.14 -8.53
CA GLY A 108 11.39 36.76 -9.56
C GLY A 108 10.95 35.84 -10.71
N TRP A 109 10.85 34.55 -10.50
CA TRP A 109 10.35 33.52 -11.41
C TRP A 109 8.98 32.97 -10.97
N ALA A 110 8.18 33.78 -10.32
CA ALA A 110 6.82 33.40 -10.03
C ALA A 110 5.94 33.79 -11.24
N SER A 111 5.43 32.82 -11.93
CA SER A 111 4.21 33.00 -12.71
C SER A 111 3.11 33.50 -11.78
N GLY A 112 3.03 34.82 -11.64
CA GLY A 112 1.96 35.68 -11.26
C GLY A 112 0.81 35.19 -10.41
N GLN A 113 0.99 34.74 -9.18
CA GLN A 113 -0.03 34.81 -8.14
C GLN A 113 0.57 34.61 -6.74
N ASN A 114 0.81 35.70 -5.99
CA ASN A 114 0.96 35.69 -4.55
C ASN A 114 -0.38 35.21 -3.95
N THR A 115 -0.49 33.91 -3.65
CA THR A 115 -1.71 33.36 -3.05
C THR A 115 -1.64 33.48 -1.54
N PRO A 116 -2.70 34.04 -0.90
CA PRO A 116 -2.80 34.14 0.55
C PRO A 116 -2.67 32.77 1.22
N GLU A 117 -1.92 32.72 2.32
CA GLU A 117 -1.74 31.54 3.15
C GLU A 117 -2.27 31.83 4.57
N TYR A 118 -2.73 30.79 5.24
CA TYR A 118 -3.42 30.92 6.54
C TYR A 118 -2.68 30.10 7.59
N PRO A 119 -1.78 30.72 8.36
CA PRO A 119 -0.86 30.02 9.25
C PRO A 119 -1.48 29.55 10.57
N PHE A 120 -2.63 30.12 10.96
CA PHE A 120 -3.29 29.85 12.22
C PHE A 120 -4.80 29.70 12.04
N LEU A 121 -5.42 28.74 12.72
CA LEU A 121 -6.86 28.44 12.60
C LEU A 121 -7.48 28.25 13.98
N ILE A 122 -8.65 28.87 14.19
CA ILE A 122 -9.46 28.74 15.40
C ILE A 122 -10.75 27.99 15.05
N SER A 123 -11.07 26.93 15.77
CA SER A 123 -12.33 26.21 15.60
C SER A 123 -13.43 26.89 16.43
N ALA A 124 -14.63 27.00 15.86
CA ALA A 124 -15.79 27.60 16.51
C ALA A 124 -17.10 26.89 16.10
N THR A 125 -18.13 27.10 16.89
CA THR A 125 -19.50 26.70 16.60
C THR A 125 -20.24 27.94 16.09
N LEU A 126 -20.89 27.81 14.93
CA LEU A 126 -21.75 28.82 14.34
C LEU A 126 -23.20 28.52 14.73
N LEU A 127 -23.85 29.46 15.40
CA LEU A 127 -25.26 29.38 15.74
C LEU A 127 -26.14 29.75 14.55
N PRO A 128 -27.44 29.38 14.55
CA PRO A 128 -28.37 29.69 13.46
C PRO A 128 -28.56 31.20 13.19
N ASP A 129 -28.34 32.03 14.20
CA ASP A 129 -28.41 33.49 14.09
C ASP A 129 -27.15 34.12 13.48
N GLY A 130 -26.08 33.32 13.30
CA GLY A 130 -24.78 33.74 12.79
C GLY A 130 -23.73 34.01 13.88
N THR A 131 -24.08 33.90 15.16
CA THR A 131 -23.17 34.14 16.29
C THR A 131 -22.12 33.02 16.46
N PHE A 132 -20.90 33.37 16.86
CA PHE A 132 -19.84 32.42 17.19
C PHE A 132 -19.90 32.00 18.64
N GLN A 133 -19.68 30.71 18.86
CA GLN A 133 -19.58 30.10 20.19
C GLN A 133 -18.34 29.21 20.26
N VAL A 134 -17.73 29.08 21.44
CA VAL A 134 -16.66 28.12 21.69
C VAL A 134 -17.16 26.70 21.45
N CYS A 135 -16.33 25.83 20.88
CA CYS A 135 -16.71 24.44 20.63
C CYS A 135 -17.09 23.69 21.91
N ASP A 136 -18.13 22.88 21.87
CA ASP A 136 -18.56 22.05 23.01
C ASP A 136 -17.47 21.04 23.42
N ASN A 137 -16.75 20.45 22.44
CA ASN A 137 -15.68 19.49 22.67
C ASN A 137 -14.36 20.20 22.99
N LYS A 138 -13.79 19.94 24.17
CA LYS A 138 -12.52 20.51 24.66
C LYS A 138 -11.35 20.30 23.71
N SER A 139 -11.25 19.13 23.07
CA SER A 139 -10.17 18.87 22.11
C SER A 139 -10.22 19.74 20.85
N GLU A 140 -11.41 20.21 20.47
CA GLU A 140 -11.60 21.12 19.33
C GLU A 140 -11.30 22.57 19.67
N ARG A 141 -11.19 22.93 20.96
CA ARG A 141 -10.85 24.27 21.44
C ARG A 141 -9.36 24.61 21.27
N ILE A 142 -8.50 23.62 21.04
CA ILE A 142 -7.08 23.86 20.82
C ILE A 142 -6.88 24.45 19.42
N PRO A 143 -6.35 25.68 19.28
CA PRO A 143 -6.07 26.29 17.99
C PRO A 143 -5.04 25.50 17.19
N VAL A 144 -5.05 25.69 15.88
CA VAL A 144 -4.16 24.93 14.98
C VAL A 144 -3.15 25.87 14.33
N PHE A 145 -1.87 25.72 14.64
CA PHE A 145 -0.78 26.23 13.82
C PHE A 145 -0.55 25.30 12.62
N VAL A 146 -0.56 25.83 11.42
CA VAL A 146 -0.30 25.07 10.20
C VAL A 146 1.19 24.75 10.11
N ARG A 147 1.52 23.46 10.22
CA ARG A 147 2.89 22.98 10.45
C ARG A 147 3.92 23.37 9.38
N LYS A 148 3.48 23.61 8.14
CA LYS A 148 4.38 24.04 7.05
C LYS A 148 5.04 25.41 7.26
N PHE A 149 4.57 26.20 8.23
CA PHE A 149 5.12 27.51 8.57
C PHE A 149 5.98 27.49 9.84
N LEU A 150 6.23 26.32 10.42
CA LEU A 150 7.01 26.18 11.64
C LEU A 150 8.40 25.60 11.33
N SER A 151 9.47 26.17 11.90
CA SER A 151 10.81 25.57 11.80
C SER A 151 10.88 24.26 12.61
N PRO A 152 11.60 23.23 12.14
CA PRO A 152 12.58 23.25 11.04
C PRO A 152 11.99 23.03 9.64
N ASN A 153 10.69 22.86 9.48
CA ASN A 153 10.09 22.51 8.19
C ASN A 153 9.83 23.70 7.25
N ALA A 154 9.78 24.90 7.80
CA ALA A 154 9.61 26.07 6.97
C ALA A 154 10.89 26.35 6.17
N ARG A 155 10.77 26.62 4.89
CA ARG A 155 11.85 27.24 4.14
C ARG A 155 12.09 28.64 4.71
N ASN A 156 13.35 29.07 4.77
CA ASN A 156 13.87 30.19 5.59
C ASN A 156 13.02 31.45 5.61
N ASP A 157 12.36 31.82 4.53
CA ASP A 157 11.54 33.01 4.33
C ASP A 157 10.07 32.86 4.79
N ARG A 158 9.68 31.69 5.29
CA ARG A 158 8.29 31.38 5.64
C ARG A 158 8.09 30.90 7.08
N THR A 159 9.10 30.96 7.90
CA THR A 159 9.03 30.53 9.30
C THR A 159 8.36 31.61 10.14
N ILE A 160 7.23 31.27 10.77
CA ILE A 160 6.54 32.19 11.70
C ILE A 160 6.89 31.90 13.16
N ALA A 161 7.25 30.65 13.49
CA ALA A 161 7.60 30.25 14.86
C ALA A 161 8.38 28.92 14.82
N SER A 162 8.98 28.55 15.95
CA SER A 162 9.58 27.23 16.13
C SER A 162 8.53 26.21 16.57
N LEU A 163 8.59 24.99 16.02
CA LEU A 163 7.68 23.90 16.36
C LEU A 163 7.72 23.57 17.87
N SER A 164 8.90 23.53 18.47
CA SER A 164 9.06 23.21 19.89
C SER A 164 8.39 24.23 20.80
N ASN A 165 8.50 25.53 20.47
CA ASN A 165 7.84 26.58 21.23
C ASN A 165 6.31 26.51 21.09
N VAL A 166 5.82 26.35 19.85
CA VAL A 166 4.37 26.18 19.57
C VAL A 166 3.80 24.99 20.33
N ASP A 167 4.48 23.84 20.31
CA ASP A 167 3.98 22.64 20.99
C ASP A 167 3.97 22.77 22.51
N ARG A 168 4.96 23.46 23.07
CA ARG A 168 4.96 23.80 24.49
C ARG A 168 3.76 24.68 24.85
N LEU A 169 3.57 25.76 24.13
CA LEU A 169 2.46 26.69 24.36
C LEU A 169 1.08 26.04 24.17
N LEU A 170 0.93 25.20 23.16
CA LEU A 170 -0.32 24.44 22.94
C LEU A 170 -0.60 23.44 24.07
N SER A 171 0.44 22.87 24.71
CA SER A 171 0.26 21.94 25.83
C SER A 171 -0.17 22.64 27.12
N GLU A 172 0.10 23.92 27.22
CA GLU A 172 -0.23 24.81 28.36
C GLU A 172 -1.55 25.58 28.12
N PHE A 173 -2.15 25.48 26.92
CA PHE A 173 -3.33 26.23 26.53
C PHE A 173 -4.59 25.76 27.30
N ASP A 174 -5.28 26.72 27.91
CA ASP A 174 -6.50 26.45 28.68
C ASP A 174 -7.67 26.12 27.76
N THR A 175 -8.22 24.92 27.91
CA THR A 175 -9.37 24.42 27.16
C THR A 175 -10.69 24.50 27.93
N GLU A 176 -10.70 25.04 29.15
CA GLU A 176 -11.91 25.12 29.98
C GLU A 176 -12.78 26.35 29.65
N GLU A 177 -12.19 27.39 29.04
CA GLU A 177 -12.87 28.64 28.73
C GLU A 177 -14.06 28.42 27.77
N THR A 178 -15.18 29.04 28.08
CA THR A 178 -16.44 28.97 27.32
C THR A 178 -16.95 30.31 26.80
N ASP A 179 -16.44 31.44 27.33
CA ASP A 179 -16.74 32.77 26.80
C ASP A 179 -15.96 33.00 25.50
N TRP A 180 -16.66 33.38 24.46
CA TRP A 180 -16.05 33.56 23.12
C TRP A 180 -14.99 34.66 23.08
N LYS A 181 -15.20 35.78 23.79
CA LYS A 181 -14.27 36.89 23.76
C LYS A 181 -12.98 36.59 24.53
N ILE A 182 -13.12 35.92 25.67
CA ILE A 182 -11.98 35.49 26.48
C ILE A 182 -11.17 34.43 25.72
N TYR A 183 -11.87 33.43 25.11
CA TYR A 183 -11.24 32.40 24.30
C TYR A 183 -10.50 32.98 23.09
N TRP A 184 -11.12 33.92 22.35
CA TRP A 184 -10.44 34.61 21.24
C TRP A 184 -9.19 35.31 21.68
N SER A 185 -9.24 36.07 22.79
CA SER A 185 -8.07 36.79 23.36
C SER A 185 -6.98 35.81 23.81
N ALA A 186 -7.37 34.65 24.36
CA ALA A 186 -6.40 33.60 24.70
C ALA A 186 -5.73 33.00 23.44
N CYS A 187 -6.47 32.80 22.33
CA CYS A 187 -5.92 32.38 21.06
C CYS A 187 -4.95 33.41 20.45
N GLU A 188 -5.28 34.71 20.53
CA GLU A 188 -4.40 35.78 20.05
C GLU A 188 -3.13 35.88 20.89
N LYS A 189 -3.23 35.78 22.21
CA LYS A 189 -2.08 35.72 23.11
C LYS A 189 -1.19 34.53 22.82
N LEU A 190 -1.78 33.34 22.64
CA LEU A 190 -1.03 32.15 22.25
C LEU A 190 -0.24 32.38 20.95
N PHE A 191 -0.88 32.99 19.95
CA PHE A 191 -0.26 33.30 18.67
C PHE A 191 0.88 34.30 18.84
N GLN A 192 0.68 35.39 19.63
CA GLN A 192 1.68 36.39 19.93
C GLN A 192 2.88 35.80 20.71
N ASP A 193 2.64 34.96 21.71
CA ASP A 193 3.70 34.29 22.49
C ASP A 193 4.52 33.32 21.59
N ALA A 194 3.92 32.76 20.56
CA ALA A 194 4.59 31.86 19.59
C ALA A 194 5.38 32.61 18.52
N THR A 195 4.82 33.68 17.97
CA THR A 195 5.32 34.35 16.74
C THR A 195 5.95 35.72 16.99
N GLY A 196 5.66 36.35 18.14
CA GLY A 196 6.04 37.76 18.45
C GLY A 196 5.10 38.79 17.80
N LEU A 197 4.06 38.36 17.06
CA LEU A 197 3.14 39.23 16.31
C LEU A 197 1.70 39.00 16.73
N THR A 198 0.89 40.05 16.73
CA THR A 198 -0.58 39.98 16.87
C THR A 198 -1.21 39.48 15.54
N PHE A 199 -2.48 39.09 15.56
CA PHE A 199 -3.20 38.76 14.34
C PHE A 199 -3.23 39.90 13.32
N ARG A 200 -3.28 41.14 13.79
CA ARG A 200 -3.29 42.33 12.95
C ARG A 200 -1.95 42.60 12.30
N GLU A 201 -0.86 42.46 13.06
CA GLU A 201 0.52 42.66 12.58
C GLU A 201 0.96 41.60 11.57
N MET A 202 0.46 40.36 11.72
CA MET A 202 0.72 39.28 10.75
C MET A 202 -0.07 39.48 9.45
N ASN A 203 -1.21 40.17 9.48
CA ASN A 203 -2.00 40.42 8.28
C ASN A 203 -1.26 41.36 7.31
N TYR A 204 -1.31 41.01 6.05
CA TYR A 204 -0.77 41.81 4.95
C TYR A 204 -1.35 43.23 4.98
N ALA A 205 -0.46 44.25 4.86
CA ALA A 205 -0.71 45.63 5.22
C ALA A 205 -1.95 46.30 4.59
N ASP A 206 -2.34 45.85 3.39
CA ASP A 206 -3.43 46.48 2.63
C ASP A 206 -4.80 45.84 2.82
N LYS A 207 -4.90 44.65 3.41
CA LYS A 207 -6.18 43.91 3.57
C LYS A 207 -6.21 43.09 4.85
N PRO A 208 -6.45 43.69 6.02
CA PRO A 208 -6.63 42.93 7.23
C PRO A 208 -7.97 42.16 7.16
N GLU A 209 -7.88 40.87 6.79
CA GLU A 209 -9.06 40.02 6.60
C GLU A 209 -9.04 38.82 7.54
N ILE A 210 -10.19 38.53 8.12
CA ILE A 210 -10.47 37.27 8.83
C ILE A 210 -11.29 36.41 7.89
N ILE A 211 -10.87 35.17 7.70
CA ILE A 211 -11.55 34.22 6.82
C ILE A 211 -12.30 33.21 7.66
N VAL A 212 -13.59 33.07 7.40
CA VAL A 212 -14.45 32.03 7.99
C VAL A 212 -14.77 30.99 6.93
N VAL A 213 -14.50 29.73 7.25
CA VAL A 213 -14.80 28.60 6.38
C VAL A 213 -15.57 27.54 7.15
N LYS A 214 -16.27 26.67 6.43
CA LYS A 214 -16.83 25.46 7.04
C LYS A 214 -15.69 24.64 7.66
N ALA A 215 -15.88 24.14 8.89
CA ALA A 215 -14.91 23.22 9.45
C ALA A 215 -14.78 22.00 8.54
N PRO A 216 -13.58 21.45 8.34
CA PRO A 216 -13.42 20.22 7.59
C PRO A 216 -14.28 19.15 8.25
N GLY A 217 -14.83 18.26 7.45
CA GLY A 217 -15.34 17.00 7.98
C GLY A 217 -14.25 16.34 8.83
N ARG A 218 -14.63 15.47 9.76
CA ARG A 218 -13.66 14.71 10.56
C ARG A 218 -12.61 14.12 9.61
N GLY A 219 -11.32 14.33 9.89
CA GLY A 219 -10.23 13.86 9.07
C GLY A 219 -10.34 12.35 8.83
N MET A 220 -9.76 11.84 7.73
CA MET A 220 -9.81 10.41 7.41
C MET A 220 -9.20 9.56 8.53
N ALA A 221 -8.21 10.08 9.25
CA ALA A 221 -7.55 9.41 10.36
C ALA A 221 -8.30 9.50 11.71
N GLN A 222 -9.42 10.23 11.79
CA GLN A 222 -10.10 10.47 13.09
C GLN A 222 -10.47 9.18 13.82
N LYS A 223 -10.89 8.13 13.11
CA LYS A 223 -11.24 6.85 13.74
C LYS A 223 -10.01 6.12 14.27
N ILE A 224 -8.87 6.27 13.61
CA ILE A 224 -7.57 5.74 14.07
C ILE A 224 -7.13 6.50 15.33
N ILE A 225 -7.25 7.83 15.33
CA ILE A 225 -6.92 8.69 16.48
C ILE A 225 -7.78 8.31 17.69
N ASN A 226 -9.09 8.11 17.50
CA ASN A 226 -9.99 7.66 18.56
C ASN A 226 -9.55 6.31 19.14
N LEU A 227 -9.13 5.36 18.29
CA LEU A 227 -8.62 4.08 18.74
C LEU A 227 -7.32 4.21 19.53
N TYR A 228 -6.40 5.12 19.14
CA TYR A 228 -5.24 5.48 19.96
C TYR A 228 -5.64 6.02 21.34
N ASP A 229 -6.68 6.89 21.41
CA ASP A 229 -7.14 7.45 22.66
C ASP A 229 -7.67 6.36 23.60
N LYS A 230 -8.49 5.45 23.08
CA LYS A 230 -9.01 4.30 23.83
C LYS A 230 -7.88 3.38 24.32
N LEU A 231 -6.85 3.12 23.51
CA LEU A 231 -5.68 2.33 23.89
C LEU A 231 -4.84 3.02 24.98
N LEU A 232 -4.69 4.34 24.92
CA LEU A 232 -3.97 5.10 25.96
C LEU A 232 -4.69 5.10 27.30
N GLU A 233 -6.02 5.04 27.29
CA GLU A 233 -6.88 4.93 28.47
C GLU A 233 -6.99 3.49 28.98
N SER A 234 -6.88 2.50 28.09
CA SER A 234 -7.02 1.08 28.42
C SER A 234 -6.03 0.63 29.48
N LYS A 235 -6.53 -0.23 30.37
CA LYS A 235 -5.75 -0.97 31.35
C LYS A 235 -5.57 -2.45 30.97
N SER A 236 -6.28 -2.90 29.93
CA SER A 236 -6.23 -4.28 29.44
C SER A 236 -4.96 -4.55 28.65
N SER A 237 -4.52 -5.79 28.63
CA SER A 237 -3.46 -6.27 27.73
C SER A 237 -4.01 -6.46 26.32
N HIS A 238 -3.18 -6.16 25.32
CA HIS A 238 -3.44 -6.34 23.90
C HIS A 238 -2.28 -7.15 23.30
N PRO A 239 -2.28 -8.48 23.41
CA PRO A 239 -1.10 -9.33 23.22
C PRO A 239 -0.43 -9.15 21.83
N LEU A 240 -1.24 -9.09 20.76
CA LEU A 240 -0.71 -8.93 19.39
C LEU A 240 -0.07 -7.56 19.19
N LEU A 241 -0.71 -6.49 19.68
CA LEU A 241 -0.15 -5.14 19.64
C LEU A 241 1.15 -5.06 20.46
N GLU A 242 1.15 -5.59 21.67
CA GLU A 242 2.32 -5.61 22.57
C GLU A 242 3.49 -6.37 21.93
N LEU A 243 3.22 -7.49 21.27
CA LEU A 243 4.22 -8.25 20.51
C LEU A 243 4.83 -7.43 19.36
N LEU A 244 3.98 -6.71 18.60
CA LEU A 244 4.43 -5.87 17.47
C LEU A 244 5.31 -4.72 17.93
N ILE A 245 4.94 -4.01 19.00
CA ILE A 245 5.65 -2.81 19.46
C ILE A 245 6.80 -3.08 20.43
N ARG A 246 7.01 -4.33 20.83
CA ARG A 246 8.08 -4.73 21.74
C ARG A 246 9.46 -4.40 21.15
N LYS A 247 10.31 -3.73 21.92
CA LYS A 247 11.69 -3.32 21.55
C LYS A 247 12.69 -4.48 21.70
N LYS A 248 12.33 -5.65 21.21
CA LYS A 248 13.17 -6.85 21.26
C LYS A 248 12.89 -7.74 20.05
N LEU A 249 13.94 -8.35 19.52
CA LEU A 249 13.80 -9.34 18.46
C LEU A 249 13.20 -10.63 19.00
N GLU A 250 12.33 -11.30 18.23
CA GLU A 250 11.79 -12.62 18.59
C GLU A 250 12.88 -13.69 18.50
N THR A 251 12.70 -14.77 19.29
CA THR A 251 13.61 -15.90 19.24
C THR A 251 13.43 -16.68 17.94
N LEU A 252 14.54 -17.06 17.29
CA LEU A 252 14.49 -17.81 16.04
C LEU A 252 14.23 -19.29 16.28
N LEU A 253 13.39 -19.86 15.45
CA LEU A 253 13.12 -21.28 15.30
C LEU A 253 13.89 -21.85 14.10
N PRO A 254 14.18 -23.14 14.08
CA PRO A 254 14.80 -23.79 12.92
C PRO A 254 13.79 -23.80 11.75
N VAL A 255 14.30 -23.49 10.56
CA VAL A 255 13.49 -23.59 9.33
C VAL A 255 13.15 -25.06 9.06
N PRO A 256 11.88 -25.39 8.72
CA PRO A 256 11.44 -26.74 8.43
C PRO A 256 12.27 -27.36 7.29
N ASP A 257 12.66 -28.61 7.45
CA ASP A 257 13.34 -29.35 6.39
C ASP A 257 12.41 -29.76 5.25
N ARG A 258 12.96 -30.19 4.13
CA ARG A 258 12.20 -30.53 2.91
C ARG A 258 11.11 -31.58 3.18
N GLN A 259 11.36 -32.57 4.06
CA GLN A 259 10.37 -33.58 4.40
C GLN A 259 9.23 -32.97 5.22
N GLN A 260 9.53 -32.15 6.22
CA GLN A 260 8.53 -31.42 7.01
C GLN A 260 7.65 -30.52 6.12
N VAL A 261 8.25 -29.86 5.11
CA VAL A 261 7.55 -28.99 4.16
C VAL A 261 6.52 -29.76 3.32
N TYR A 262 6.92 -30.87 2.70
CA TYR A 262 6.02 -31.62 1.81
C TYR A 262 5.07 -32.55 2.55
N CYS A 263 5.42 -32.98 3.77
CA CYS A 263 4.58 -33.78 4.64
C CYS A 263 3.82 -32.94 5.69
N ASN A 264 3.68 -31.63 5.43
CA ASN A 264 2.95 -30.75 6.35
C ASN A 264 1.50 -31.23 6.56
N LYS A 265 1.23 -31.72 7.78
CA LYS A 265 -0.05 -32.30 8.17
C LYS A 265 -1.14 -31.27 8.44
N ASP A 266 -0.74 -30.01 8.63
CA ASP A 266 -1.65 -28.91 8.90
C ASP A 266 -2.01 -28.13 7.61
N HIS A 267 -1.55 -28.57 6.44
CA HIS A 267 -1.99 -28.12 5.13
C HIS A 267 -3.20 -28.95 4.67
N TRP A 268 -4.40 -28.52 5.03
CA TRP A 268 -5.63 -29.26 4.72
C TRP A 268 -6.37 -28.73 3.50
N ALA A 269 -6.20 -27.46 3.13
CA ALA A 269 -7.00 -26.85 2.09
C ALA A 269 -6.23 -25.95 1.13
N GLN A 270 -6.76 -25.87 -0.11
CA GLN A 270 -6.29 -25.03 -1.19
C GLN A 270 -7.49 -24.39 -1.88
N MET A 271 -7.44 -23.08 -2.13
CA MET A 271 -8.53 -22.37 -2.78
C MET A 271 -8.54 -22.60 -4.29
N SER A 272 -7.37 -22.77 -4.91
CA SER A 272 -7.23 -23.02 -6.35
C SER A 272 -7.18 -24.50 -6.68
N GLY A 273 -7.97 -24.94 -7.66
CA GLY A 273 -7.89 -26.28 -8.24
C GLY A 273 -6.90 -26.38 -9.40
N GLU A 274 -6.26 -25.27 -9.83
CA GLU A 274 -5.36 -25.25 -10.98
C GLU A 274 -3.89 -24.99 -10.59
N PHE A 275 -3.66 -24.23 -9.52
CA PHE A 275 -2.33 -23.74 -9.15
C PHE A 275 -1.91 -24.34 -7.81
N PRO A 276 -1.10 -25.43 -7.81
CA PRO A 276 -0.54 -25.95 -6.58
C PRO A 276 0.50 -24.98 -6.01
N LEU A 277 0.77 -25.08 -4.72
CA LEU A 277 1.79 -24.27 -4.09
C LEU A 277 3.19 -24.56 -4.64
N SER A 278 3.97 -23.52 -4.86
CA SER A 278 5.40 -23.60 -5.14
C SER A 278 6.19 -24.04 -3.91
N VAL A 279 7.49 -24.33 -4.10
CA VAL A 279 8.36 -24.79 -3.00
C VAL A 279 8.42 -23.77 -1.89
N SER A 280 8.75 -22.50 -2.22
CA SER A 280 8.85 -21.44 -1.19
C SER A 280 7.52 -21.11 -0.53
N GLN A 281 6.39 -21.24 -1.24
CA GLN A 281 5.06 -21.08 -0.64
C GLN A 281 4.75 -22.20 0.35
N ARG A 282 5.16 -23.46 0.05
CA ARG A 282 5.02 -24.61 0.98
C ARG A 282 5.90 -24.44 2.22
N GLU A 283 7.16 -24.01 2.02
CA GLU A 283 8.07 -23.68 3.11
C GLU A 283 7.47 -22.60 4.02
N THR A 284 6.95 -21.54 3.40
CA THR A 284 6.29 -20.43 4.11
C THR A 284 5.07 -20.93 4.89
N LEU A 285 4.24 -21.81 4.29
CA LEU A 285 3.07 -22.38 4.97
C LEU A 285 3.48 -23.29 6.11
N ALA A 286 4.54 -24.10 5.96
CA ALA A 286 5.05 -24.98 7.02
C ALA A 286 5.59 -24.17 8.21
N MET A 287 6.28 -23.05 7.94
CA MET A 287 6.71 -22.11 8.99
C MET A 287 5.52 -21.42 9.67
N TYR A 288 4.49 -21.02 8.91
CA TYR A 288 3.29 -20.37 9.44
C TYR A 288 2.47 -21.30 10.31
N THR A 289 2.33 -22.57 9.92
CA THR A 289 1.55 -23.58 10.66
C THR A 289 2.34 -24.23 11.80
N ASP A 290 3.62 -23.89 11.96
CA ASP A 290 4.41 -24.39 13.08
C ASP A 290 3.80 -23.97 14.42
N PRO A 291 3.56 -24.91 15.35
CA PRO A 291 2.94 -24.60 16.64
C PRO A 291 3.69 -23.56 17.48
N ASP A 292 4.97 -23.40 17.28
CA ASP A 292 5.81 -22.46 18.01
C ASP A 292 6.04 -21.15 17.25
N SER A 293 5.46 -21.00 16.04
CA SER A 293 5.48 -19.77 15.27
C SER A 293 4.87 -18.60 16.05
N SER A 294 5.40 -17.41 15.84
CA SER A 294 4.88 -16.16 16.42
C SER A 294 3.46 -15.87 15.91
N ASP A 295 2.65 -15.21 16.74
CA ASP A 295 1.33 -14.72 16.31
C ASP A 295 1.42 -13.59 15.27
N ILE A 296 2.62 -13.04 15.02
CA ILE A 296 2.92 -12.14 13.91
C ILE A 296 3.82 -12.86 12.92
N PHE A 297 3.35 -13.04 11.69
CA PHE A 297 4.09 -13.72 10.64
C PHE A 297 4.33 -12.81 9.45
N ALA A 298 5.59 -12.62 9.06
CA ALA A 298 6.00 -11.76 7.97
C ALA A 298 6.44 -12.57 6.75
N VAL A 299 5.91 -12.22 5.56
CA VAL A 299 6.25 -12.85 4.29
C VAL A 299 6.75 -11.81 3.31
N ASN A 300 8.04 -11.86 2.99
CA ASN A 300 8.61 -11.09 1.92
C ASN A 300 8.29 -11.77 0.58
N GLY A 301 7.43 -11.14 -0.19
CA GLY A 301 6.97 -11.65 -1.48
C GLY A 301 7.27 -10.66 -2.61
N PRO A 302 8.40 -10.82 -3.30
CA PRO A 302 8.69 -10.05 -4.50
C PRO A 302 7.58 -10.10 -5.54
N PRO A 303 7.56 -9.18 -6.53
CA PRO A 303 6.56 -9.20 -7.59
C PRO A 303 6.50 -10.55 -8.30
N GLY A 304 5.28 -11.04 -8.60
CA GLY A 304 5.11 -12.26 -9.40
C GLY A 304 5.47 -13.58 -8.71
N THR A 305 5.69 -13.59 -7.39
CA THR A 305 6.02 -14.81 -6.61
C THR A 305 4.78 -15.49 -6.02
N GLY A 306 3.57 -15.03 -6.35
CA GLY A 306 2.33 -15.69 -5.95
C GLY A 306 1.89 -15.38 -4.50
N LYS A 307 2.09 -14.15 -4.02
CA LYS A 307 1.57 -13.67 -2.73
C LYS A 307 0.08 -13.99 -2.55
N THR A 308 -0.73 -13.66 -3.55
CA THR A 308 -2.18 -13.91 -3.54
C THR A 308 -2.51 -15.38 -3.37
N THR A 309 -1.86 -16.28 -4.13
CA THR A 309 -2.06 -17.74 -4.02
C THR A 309 -1.74 -18.25 -2.62
N PHE A 310 -0.65 -17.77 -2.04
CA PHE A 310 -0.28 -18.10 -0.66
C PHE A 310 -1.33 -17.63 0.34
N LEU A 311 -1.79 -16.37 0.25
CA LEU A 311 -2.84 -15.84 1.14
C LEU A 311 -4.17 -16.57 0.98
N GLN A 312 -4.57 -16.89 -0.25
CA GLN A 312 -5.75 -17.71 -0.52
C GLN A 312 -5.66 -19.09 0.13
N THR A 313 -4.47 -19.70 0.11
CA THR A 313 -4.23 -20.98 0.81
C THR A 313 -4.34 -20.84 2.32
N VAL A 314 -3.76 -19.79 2.91
CA VAL A 314 -3.88 -19.52 4.35
C VAL A 314 -5.35 -19.38 4.76
N ILE A 315 -6.14 -18.62 4.00
CA ILE A 315 -7.57 -18.42 4.25
C ILE A 315 -8.34 -19.72 4.10
N ALA A 316 -8.12 -20.47 3.00
CA ALA A 316 -8.77 -21.76 2.79
C ALA A 316 -8.47 -22.75 3.91
N ASN A 317 -7.20 -22.83 4.29
CA ASN A 317 -6.75 -23.69 5.37
C ASN A 317 -7.42 -23.30 6.71
N ARG A 318 -7.50 -22.01 7.01
CA ARG A 318 -8.13 -21.47 8.21
C ARG A 318 -9.62 -21.81 8.28
N ILE A 319 -10.37 -21.63 7.17
CA ILE A 319 -11.79 -21.95 7.08
C ILE A 319 -12.03 -23.44 7.32
N VAL A 320 -11.23 -24.32 6.69
CA VAL A 320 -11.36 -25.77 6.86
C VAL A 320 -11.04 -26.21 8.28
N HIS A 321 -9.98 -25.65 8.88
CA HIS A 321 -9.67 -25.89 10.30
C HIS A 321 -10.82 -25.47 11.21
N ALA A 322 -11.38 -24.27 11.02
CA ALA A 322 -12.49 -23.78 11.80
C ALA A 322 -13.76 -24.65 11.66
N VAL A 323 -14.06 -25.17 10.45
CA VAL A 323 -15.20 -26.10 10.25
C VAL A 323 -15.00 -27.44 10.96
N LEU A 324 -13.76 -27.97 10.97
CA LEU A 324 -13.50 -29.32 11.53
C LEU A 324 -13.24 -29.31 13.03
N GLU A 325 -12.60 -28.25 13.56
CA GLU A 325 -12.18 -28.19 14.97
C GLU A 325 -13.10 -27.29 15.82
N HIS A 326 -13.66 -26.21 15.25
CA HIS A 326 -14.53 -25.24 15.93
C HIS A 326 -15.77 -24.91 15.09
N PRO A 327 -16.61 -25.91 14.78
CA PRO A 327 -17.68 -25.78 13.80
C PRO A 327 -18.72 -24.69 14.13
N ASP A 328 -18.93 -24.43 15.40
CA ASP A 328 -19.90 -23.44 15.89
C ASP A 328 -19.27 -22.05 16.10
N ASP A 329 -18.00 -21.85 15.74
CA ASP A 329 -17.29 -20.59 15.91
C ASP A 329 -16.55 -20.21 14.62
N PRO A 330 -17.22 -19.55 13.64
CA PRO A 330 -16.60 -19.08 12.43
C PRO A 330 -15.55 -18.01 12.71
N ASP A 331 -14.39 -18.10 12.07
CA ASP A 331 -13.34 -17.10 12.17
C ASP A 331 -13.75 -15.78 11.50
N ILE A 332 -13.42 -14.66 12.15
CA ILE A 332 -13.48 -13.32 11.56
C ILE A 332 -12.12 -13.02 10.96
N ILE A 333 -12.00 -13.12 9.64
CA ILE A 333 -10.77 -12.83 8.88
C ILE A 333 -10.89 -11.45 8.25
N VAL A 334 -9.92 -10.58 8.51
CA VAL A 334 -9.88 -9.23 7.93
C VAL A 334 -8.62 -9.06 7.08
N ALA A 335 -8.81 -8.69 5.81
CA ALA A 335 -7.72 -8.26 4.93
C ALA A 335 -7.68 -6.74 4.84
N SER A 336 -6.51 -6.14 5.12
CA SER A 336 -6.35 -4.69 5.17
C SER A 336 -5.10 -4.22 4.42
N SER A 337 -5.16 -2.98 3.92
CA SER A 337 -4.04 -2.31 3.27
C SER A 337 -4.10 -0.79 3.48
N ALA A 338 -3.02 -0.08 3.09
CA ALA A 338 -2.97 1.38 3.20
C ALA A 338 -3.80 2.10 2.12
N ASN A 339 -3.95 1.52 0.93
CA ASN A 339 -4.53 2.20 -0.22
C ASN A 339 -5.70 1.43 -0.86
N ASN A 340 -6.58 2.18 -1.56
CA ASN A 340 -7.75 1.60 -2.20
C ASN A 340 -7.42 0.70 -3.39
N GLN A 341 -6.26 0.88 -4.06
CA GLN A 341 -5.87 0.05 -5.20
C GLN A 341 -5.56 -1.38 -4.75
N ALA A 342 -4.82 -1.53 -3.64
CA ALA A 342 -4.57 -2.85 -3.05
C ALA A 342 -5.88 -3.52 -2.63
N ILE A 343 -6.79 -2.77 -1.99
CA ILE A 343 -8.14 -3.28 -1.62
C ILE A 343 -8.92 -3.73 -2.85
N THR A 344 -8.89 -2.97 -3.94
CA THR A 344 -9.57 -3.36 -5.19
C THR A 344 -9.01 -4.64 -5.78
N ASN A 345 -7.69 -4.84 -5.70
CA ASN A 345 -7.06 -6.08 -6.16
C ASN A 345 -7.51 -7.27 -5.31
N ILE A 346 -7.48 -7.13 -3.97
CA ILE A 346 -7.97 -8.17 -3.06
C ILE A 346 -9.43 -8.54 -3.36
N LEU A 347 -10.30 -7.55 -3.56
CA LEU A 347 -11.71 -7.78 -3.90
C LEU A 347 -11.89 -8.56 -5.20
N LYS A 348 -11.08 -8.27 -6.22
CA LYS A 348 -11.09 -9.01 -7.50
C LYS A 348 -10.62 -10.44 -7.33
N ASP A 349 -9.59 -10.68 -6.51
CA ASP A 349 -9.02 -12.00 -6.27
C ASP A 349 -9.99 -12.93 -5.52
N PHE A 350 -10.98 -12.37 -4.80
CA PHE A 350 -12.04 -13.11 -4.10
C PHE A 350 -13.36 -13.20 -4.88
N LYS A 351 -13.44 -12.64 -6.07
CA LYS A 351 -14.62 -12.79 -6.92
C LYS A 351 -14.68 -14.23 -7.45
N ILE A 352 -15.88 -14.82 -7.41
CA ILE A 352 -16.15 -16.18 -7.91
C ILE A 352 -16.89 -16.04 -9.23
N GLU A 353 -16.35 -16.64 -10.29
CA GLU A 353 -17.08 -16.81 -11.52
C GLU A 353 -18.15 -17.87 -11.30
N GLN A 354 -19.41 -17.52 -11.58
CA GLN A 354 -20.51 -18.46 -11.47
C GLN A 354 -20.53 -19.36 -12.71
N PRO A 355 -20.14 -20.63 -12.60
CA PRO A 355 -20.12 -21.53 -13.74
C PRO A 355 -21.58 -21.89 -14.15
N SER A 356 -21.79 -22.13 -15.45
CA SER A 356 -23.06 -22.56 -15.99
C SER A 356 -23.03 -24.03 -16.34
N GLY A 357 -24.16 -24.72 -16.11
CA GLY A 357 -24.36 -26.13 -16.47
C GLY A 357 -24.25 -27.10 -15.31
N ASP A 358 -24.61 -28.35 -15.56
CA ASP A 358 -24.88 -29.39 -14.57
C ASP A 358 -23.68 -30.31 -14.28
N LYS A 359 -22.51 -29.99 -14.80
CA LYS A 359 -21.31 -30.78 -14.49
C LYS A 359 -20.99 -30.72 -12.98
N PRO A 360 -20.55 -31.82 -12.35
CA PRO A 360 -20.22 -31.85 -10.92
C PRO A 360 -19.23 -30.75 -10.51
N ALA A 361 -18.23 -30.44 -11.32
CA ALA A 361 -17.30 -29.37 -11.06
C ALA A 361 -17.99 -28.01 -10.97
N ASN A 362 -18.94 -27.73 -11.88
CA ASN A 362 -19.69 -26.49 -11.88
C ASN A 362 -20.60 -26.38 -10.65
N LEU A 363 -21.25 -27.45 -10.25
CA LEU A 363 -22.10 -27.48 -9.06
C LEU A 363 -21.32 -27.31 -7.78
N LEU A 364 -20.07 -27.81 -7.71
CA LEU A 364 -19.21 -27.65 -6.55
C LEU A 364 -18.81 -26.19 -6.33
N THR A 365 -18.44 -25.48 -7.39
CA THR A 365 -17.95 -24.11 -7.30
C THR A 365 -19.06 -23.05 -7.34
N LEU A 366 -20.30 -23.47 -7.62
CA LEU A 366 -21.48 -22.64 -7.50
C LEU A 366 -21.76 -22.35 -6.02
N ARG A 367 -22.08 -21.11 -5.69
CA ARG A 367 -22.59 -20.79 -4.34
C ARG A 367 -24.02 -21.33 -4.21
N TRP A 368 -24.27 -22.07 -3.13
CA TRP A 368 -25.57 -22.71 -2.89
C TRP A 368 -26.60 -21.81 -2.19
N LEU A 369 -26.23 -20.56 -1.97
CA LEU A 369 -27.12 -19.49 -1.56
C LEU A 369 -27.22 -18.44 -2.68
N PRO A 370 -28.39 -17.86 -2.91
CA PRO A 370 -28.62 -16.96 -4.04
C PRO A 370 -27.88 -15.64 -3.90
N GLY A 371 -27.43 -15.07 -5.02
CA GLY A 371 -26.85 -13.73 -5.07
C GLY A 371 -25.44 -13.59 -4.52
N LEU A 372 -24.73 -14.68 -4.22
CA LEU A 372 -23.33 -14.67 -3.79
C LEU A 372 -22.40 -14.92 -4.99
N ASP A 373 -21.50 -13.98 -5.25
CA ASP A 373 -20.51 -14.03 -6.34
C ASP A 373 -19.09 -13.71 -5.87
N THR A 374 -18.88 -13.64 -4.55
CA THR A 374 -17.59 -13.30 -3.94
C THR A 374 -17.48 -13.95 -2.56
N LEU A 375 -16.25 -14.08 -2.08
CA LEU A 375 -15.91 -14.47 -0.71
C LEU A 375 -15.60 -13.24 0.17
N GLY A 376 -15.56 -12.05 -0.40
CA GLY A 376 -15.13 -10.81 0.26
C GLY A 376 -16.27 -9.83 0.51
N LEU A 377 -16.35 -9.30 1.75
CA LEU A 377 -17.26 -8.21 2.13
C LEU A 377 -16.47 -6.92 2.35
N TYR A 378 -16.79 -5.89 1.54
CA TYR A 378 -16.07 -4.62 1.59
C TYR A 378 -16.57 -3.70 2.70
N LEU A 379 -15.66 -3.29 3.59
CA LEU A 379 -15.87 -2.33 4.66
C LEU A 379 -15.48 -0.92 4.17
N SER A 380 -16.37 -0.28 3.44
CA SER A 380 -16.10 0.99 2.74
C SER A 380 -16.01 2.20 3.66
N GLY A 381 -15.09 3.12 3.34
CA GLY A 381 -15.00 4.45 3.94
C GLY A 381 -15.93 5.50 3.30
N LYS A 382 -16.34 5.29 2.03
CA LYS A 382 -17.14 6.24 1.21
C LYS A 382 -18.29 5.54 0.49
N ASP A 383 -19.33 6.30 0.17
CA ASP A 383 -20.55 5.80 -0.50
C ASP A 383 -20.43 5.57 -2.02
N GLU A 384 -19.32 5.87 -2.64
CA GLU A 384 -19.22 6.12 -4.09
C GLU A 384 -19.06 4.86 -4.99
N GLN A 385 -19.01 3.64 -4.45
CA GLN A 385 -18.78 2.41 -5.25
C GLN A 385 -19.87 1.34 -5.03
N LYS A 386 -21.13 1.75 -5.02
CA LYS A 386 -22.28 0.90 -4.61
C LYS A 386 -22.52 -0.33 -5.47
N ASP A 387 -22.26 -0.27 -6.77
CA ASP A 387 -22.74 -1.30 -7.70
C ASP A 387 -21.71 -2.38 -8.05
N GLN A 388 -20.45 -2.20 -7.63
CA GLN A 388 -19.35 -3.07 -8.04
C GLN A 388 -18.97 -4.16 -7.03
N TYR A 389 -19.24 -3.94 -5.73
CA TYR A 389 -18.82 -4.84 -4.65
C TYR A 389 -19.91 -4.99 -3.58
N LYS A 390 -19.98 -6.16 -2.94
CA LYS A 390 -20.82 -6.36 -1.75
C LYS A 390 -20.25 -5.56 -0.59
N MET A 391 -20.99 -4.56 -0.11
CA MET A 391 -20.53 -3.62 0.92
C MET A 391 -21.25 -3.83 2.25
N MET A 392 -20.54 -3.62 3.37
CA MET A 392 -21.11 -3.78 4.71
C MET A 392 -22.26 -2.79 4.94
N PHE A 393 -21.96 -1.48 5.03
CA PHE A 393 -22.96 -0.41 5.16
C PHE A 393 -22.44 0.88 4.55
N ASN A 394 -23.35 1.69 3.99
CA ASN A 394 -23.07 3.06 3.60
C ASN A 394 -23.36 4.05 4.75
N THR A 395 -23.23 5.36 4.51
CA THR A 395 -23.51 6.41 5.50
C THR A 395 -25.00 6.49 5.88
N LYS A 396 -25.89 5.90 5.07
CA LYS A 396 -27.32 5.81 5.35
C LYS A 396 -27.72 4.52 6.09
N GLY A 397 -26.74 3.67 6.39
CA GLY A 397 -26.98 2.37 7.00
C GLY A 397 -27.52 1.29 6.04
N GLU A 398 -27.52 1.54 4.73
CA GLU A 398 -27.90 0.56 3.70
C GLU A 398 -26.67 -0.27 3.29
N GLY A 399 -26.82 -1.55 3.01
CA GLY A 399 -25.75 -2.40 2.57
C GLY A 399 -26.12 -3.87 2.47
N PHE A 400 -25.20 -4.71 2.03
CA PHE A 400 -25.42 -6.14 1.88
C PHE A 400 -26.08 -6.83 3.09
N PRO A 401 -25.71 -6.54 4.35
CA PRO A 401 -26.36 -7.19 5.49
C PRO A 401 -27.84 -6.86 5.66
N ASN A 402 -28.29 -5.68 5.20
CA ASN A 402 -29.70 -5.32 5.35
C ASN A 402 -30.63 -6.16 4.47
N ASP A 403 -30.11 -6.51 3.28
CA ASP A 403 -30.89 -7.27 2.30
C ASP A 403 -30.66 -8.77 2.44
N TYR A 404 -29.50 -9.16 2.97
CA TYR A 404 -29.08 -10.56 2.98
C TYR A 404 -29.21 -11.23 4.35
N ASP A 405 -28.89 -10.54 5.42
CA ASP A 405 -28.97 -11.01 6.81
C ASP A 405 -30.39 -10.74 7.35
N ASP A 406 -31.41 -11.31 6.65
CA ASP A 406 -32.83 -11.13 6.93
C ASP A 406 -33.54 -12.47 7.21
N PRO A 407 -34.04 -12.70 8.45
CA PRO A 407 -34.79 -13.90 8.80
C PRO A 407 -36.03 -14.17 7.89
N ALA A 408 -36.60 -13.13 7.29
CA ALA A 408 -37.74 -13.30 6.35
C ALA A 408 -37.35 -14.11 5.10
N ARG A 409 -36.05 -14.19 4.77
CA ARG A 409 -35.52 -14.96 3.63
C ARG A 409 -35.09 -16.38 3.98
N LEU A 410 -35.25 -16.80 5.21
CA LEU A 410 -34.77 -18.08 5.71
C LEU A 410 -35.25 -19.28 4.86
N GLU A 411 -36.51 -19.34 4.53
CA GLU A 411 -37.08 -20.47 3.73
C GLU A 411 -36.60 -20.44 2.28
N GLU A 412 -36.39 -19.25 1.71
CA GLU A 412 -35.77 -19.11 0.39
C GLU A 412 -34.36 -19.71 0.41
N TYR A 413 -33.52 -19.32 1.37
CA TYR A 413 -32.14 -19.80 1.50
C TYR A 413 -32.08 -21.29 1.74
N ARG A 414 -32.95 -21.83 2.62
CA ARG A 414 -33.03 -23.25 2.90
C ARG A 414 -33.42 -24.05 1.65
N GLY A 415 -34.38 -23.56 0.87
CA GLY A 415 -34.82 -24.18 -0.38
C GLY A 415 -33.68 -24.28 -1.39
N PHE A 416 -33.04 -23.16 -1.70
CA PHE A 416 -31.89 -23.13 -2.63
C PHE A 416 -30.73 -24.03 -2.17
N TYR A 417 -30.35 -23.98 -0.90
CA TYR A 417 -29.27 -24.78 -0.37
C TYR A 417 -29.54 -26.29 -0.46
N LEU A 418 -30.70 -26.71 -0.01
CA LEU A 418 -31.08 -28.14 -0.04
C LEU A 418 -31.21 -28.67 -1.47
N GLU A 419 -31.72 -27.88 -2.39
CA GLU A 419 -31.80 -28.26 -3.82
C GLU A 419 -30.41 -28.56 -4.38
N HIS A 420 -29.45 -27.60 -4.22
CA HIS A 420 -28.08 -27.74 -4.73
C HIS A 420 -27.29 -28.85 -4.02
N PHE A 421 -27.43 -28.99 -2.69
CA PHE A 421 -26.81 -30.07 -1.93
C PHE A 421 -27.29 -31.44 -2.44
N ASN A 422 -28.61 -31.64 -2.50
CA ASN A 422 -29.19 -32.92 -2.90
C ASN A 422 -28.85 -33.27 -4.36
N ARG A 423 -28.80 -32.26 -5.24
CA ARG A 423 -28.41 -32.43 -6.63
C ARG A 423 -26.94 -32.82 -6.77
N PHE A 424 -26.03 -32.16 -6.04
CA PHE A 424 -24.60 -32.45 -6.08
C PHE A 424 -24.28 -33.85 -5.54
N PHE A 425 -24.79 -34.16 -4.34
CA PHE A 425 -24.50 -35.44 -3.68
C PHE A 425 -25.44 -36.60 -4.07
N GLN A 426 -26.42 -36.34 -4.90
CA GLN A 426 -27.47 -37.33 -5.29
C GLN A 426 -28.12 -37.96 -4.04
N THR A 427 -28.54 -37.15 -3.12
CA THR A 427 -29.11 -37.52 -1.81
C THR A 427 -30.51 -36.91 -1.62
N SER A 428 -31.11 -37.11 -0.45
CA SER A 428 -32.41 -36.57 -0.09
C SER A 428 -32.38 -35.99 1.35
N CYS A 429 -31.35 -35.22 1.68
CA CYS A 429 -31.29 -34.54 2.96
C CYS A 429 -32.42 -33.53 3.09
N ARG A 430 -33.00 -33.44 4.30
CA ARG A 430 -34.21 -32.66 4.58
C ARG A 430 -33.98 -31.36 5.30
N ASP A 431 -32.82 -31.21 5.91
CA ASP A 431 -32.45 -30.03 6.66
C ASP A 431 -30.94 -29.72 6.57
N GLU A 432 -30.56 -28.49 6.88
CA GLU A 432 -29.20 -28.00 6.85
C GLU A 432 -28.29 -28.72 7.85
N VAL A 433 -28.82 -29.20 8.98
CA VAL A 433 -28.02 -29.89 10.03
C VAL A 433 -27.61 -31.29 9.55
N ALA A 434 -28.49 -31.98 8.81
CA ALA A 434 -28.15 -33.26 8.18
C ALA A 434 -27.09 -33.09 7.09
N CYS A 435 -27.18 -32.00 6.29
CA CYS A 435 -26.19 -31.65 5.29
C CYS A 435 -24.83 -31.35 5.93
N GLN A 436 -24.75 -30.57 7.01
CA GLN A 436 -23.52 -30.28 7.74
C GLN A 436 -22.88 -31.55 8.29
N ARG A 437 -23.67 -32.44 8.91
CA ARG A 437 -23.16 -33.74 9.40
C ARG A 437 -22.56 -34.57 8.28
N PHE A 438 -23.18 -34.57 7.12
CA PHE A 438 -22.68 -35.27 5.93
C PHE A 438 -21.36 -34.64 5.46
N LEU A 439 -21.30 -33.33 5.24
CA LEU A 439 -20.10 -32.61 4.78
C LEU A 439 -18.93 -32.83 5.76
N ARG A 440 -19.13 -32.56 7.04
CA ARG A 440 -18.09 -32.72 8.08
C ARG A 440 -17.57 -34.15 8.19
N ARG A 441 -18.44 -35.16 7.97
CA ARG A 441 -18.01 -36.56 7.89
C ARG A 441 -17.11 -36.82 6.68
N GLN A 442 -17.47 -36.30 5.51
CA GLN A 442 -16.66 -36.45 4.29
C GLN A 442 -15.33 -35.69 4.44
N MET A 443 -15.36 -34.47 4.99
CA MET A 443 -14.17 -33.66 5.21
C MET A 443 -13.18 -34.36 6.17
N ARG A 444 -13.65 -34.94 7.26
CA ARG A 444 -12.78 -35.71 8.18
C ARG A 444 -12.15 -36.90 7.47
N LYS A 445 -12.94 -37.64 6.66
CA LYS A 445 -12.42 -38.74 5.86
C LYS A 445 -11.31 -38.26 4.90
N MET A 446 -11.55 -37.19 4.14
CA MET A 446 -10.55 -36.65 3.20
C MET A 446 -9.30 -36.15 3.93
N ARG A 447 -9.42 -35.48 5.08
CA ARG A 447 -8.28 -35.07 5.91
C ARG A 447 -7.42 -36.27 6.32
N ASP A 448 -8.04 -37.35 6.78
CA ASP A 448 -7.33 -38.55 7.22
C ASP A 448 -6.68 -39.27 6.03
N GLU A 449 -7.30 -39.22 4.85
CA GLU A 449 -6.75 -39.72 3.59
C GLU A 449 -5.53 -38.92 3.13
N ILE A 450 -5.55 -37.57 3.22
CA ILE A 450 -4.38 -36.71 2.98
C ILE A 450 -3.20 -37.15 3.84
N GLY A 451 -3.41 -37.32 5.15
CA GLY A 451 -2.39 -37.82 6.06
C GLY A 451 -1.85 -39.20 5.67
N THR A 452 -2.72 -40.08 5.22
CA THR A 452 -2.35 -41.43 4.74
C THR A 452 -1.51 -41.35 3.46
N CYS A 453 -1.93 -40.55 2.47
CA CYS A 453 -1.20 -40.36 1.20
C CYS A 453 0.21 -39.82 1.45
N LEU A 454 0.35 -38.80 2.29
CA LEU A 454 1.65 -38.19 2.63
C LEU A 454 2.58 -39.19 3.35
N ASN A 455 2.06 -39.97 4.28
CA ASN A 455 2.82 -41.00 4.99
C ASN A 455 3.30 -42.12 4.03
N VAL A 456 2.41 -42.61 3.15
CA VAL A 456 2.75 -43.63 2.14
C VAL A 456 3.79 -43.09 1.15
N ALA A 457 3.65 -41.84 0.69
CA ALA A 457 4.59 -41.21 -0.21
C ALA A 457 5.98 -41.08 0.43
N SER A 458 6.06 -40.65 1.67
CA SER A 458 7.29 -40.55 2.45
C SER A 458 7.99 -41.90 2.61
N LEU A 459 7.23 -42.96 2.95
CA LEU A 459 7.77 -44.31 3.06
C LEU A 459 8.29 -44.85 1.72
N LYS A 460 7.60 -44.61 0.61
CA LYS A 460 8.02 -45.04 -0.73
C LYS A 460 9.31 -44.33 -1.18
N GLN A 461 9.40 -43.02 -0.93
CA GLN A 461 10.61 -42.27 -1.23
C GLN A 461 11.81 -42.74 -0.42
N TYR A 462 11.65 -42.91 0.89
CA TYR A 462 12.69 -43.47 1.76
C TYR A 462 13.13 -44.86 1.32
N GLY A 463 12.16 -45.73 0.95
CA GLY A 463 12.45 -47.06 0.45
C GLY A 463 13.19 -47.08 -0.87
N LYS A 464 12.95 -46.14 -1.78
CA LYS A 464 13.71 -45.98 -3.04
C LYS A 464 15.14 -45.53 -2.74
N GLU A 465 15.33 -44.57 -1.89
CA GLU A 465 16.66 -44.08 -1.48
C GLU A 465 17.49 -45.15 -0.75
N MET A 466 16.83 -46.03 0.00
CA MET A 466 17.49 -47.15 0.70
C MET A 466 17.68 -48.36 -0.21
N ALA A 467 16.86 -48.57 -1.24
CA ALA A 467 17.06 -49.65 -2.22
C ALA A 467 18.32 -49.42 -3.07
N ASP A 468 18.64 -48.16 -3.36
CA ASP A 468 19.92 -47.77 -4.01
C ASP A 468 21.12 -48.06 -3.11
N LYS A 469 20.94 -48.28 -1.79
CA LYS A 469 21.96 -48.70 -0.81
C LYS A 469 21.97 -50.21 -0.48
N GLY A 470 21.17 -51.01 -1.17
CA GLY A 470 21.32 -52.50 -1.23
C GLY A 470 20.86 -53.33 -0.03
N PHE A 471 20.26 -52.80 1.04
CA PHE A 471 19.97 -53.59 2.26
C PHE A 471 18.47 -53.83 2.61
N LEU A 472 17.53 -53.03 2.11
CA LEU A 472 16.17 -53.01 2.65
C LEU A 472 15.03 -53.48 1.72
N SER A 473 15.34 -53.95 0.51
CA SER A 473 14.33 -54.44 -0.45
C SER A 473 13.48 -55.61 0.07
N LYS A 474 13.98 -56.39 1.05
CA LYS A 474 13.22 -57.49 1.69
C LYS A 474 12.25 -57.06 2.77
N LEU A 475 12.48 -55.92 3.46
CA LEU A 475 11.58 -55.40 4.48
C LEU A 475 10.38 -54.66 3.89
N LEU A 476 10.57 -53.97 2.81
CA LEU A 476 9.55 -53.14 2.14
C LEU A 476 8.48 -54.01 1.42
N ARG A 477 8.78 -55.25 1.02
CA ARG A 477 7.77 -56.21 0.51
C ARG A 477 6.69 -56.60 1.54
N LYS A 478 6.96 -56.43 2.84
CA LYS A 478 5.96 -56.63 3.90
C LYS A 478 4.99 -55.45 4.05
N PHE A 479 5.34 -54.26 3.56
CA PHE A 479 4.47 -53.06 3.62
C PHE A 479 3.65 -52.81 2.35
N GLN A 480 3.68 -53.74 1.38
CA GLN A 480 2.92 -53.65 0.12
C GLN A 480 1.39 -53.85 0.23
N LYS A 481 0.84 -53.84 1.45
CA LYS A 481 -0.62 -53.90 1.67
C LYS A 481 -1.24 -52.54 2.03
N HIS A 482 -0.61 -51.47 1.75
CA HIS A 482 -1.24 -50.15 1.84
C HIS A 482 -1.93 -49.84 0.52
N PRO A 483 -3.13 -49.22 0.54
CA PRO A 483 -3.84 -48.82 -0.65
C PRO A 483 -2.92 -47.97 -1.54
N SER A 484 -2.95 -48.24 -2.86
CA SER A 484 -2.24 -47.38 -3.82
C SER A 484 -2.91 -46.01 -3.83
N TYR A 485 -2.21 -45.02 -4.33
CA TYR A 485 -2.80 -43.69 -4.53
C TYR A 485 -4.12 -43.76 -5.29
N GLU A 486 -4.19 -44.65 -6.31
CA GLU A 486 -5.38 -44.90 -7.14
C GLU A 486 -6.53 -45.52 -6.32
N ASP A 487 -6.26 -46.28 -5.25
CA ASP A 487 -7.29 -46.89 -4.38
C ASP A 487 -7.85 -45.90 -3.34
N VAL A 488 -7.17 -44.81 -3.06
CA VAL A 488 -7.49 -43.83 -1.98
C VAL A 488 -8.29 -42.64 -2.52
N ILE A 489 -8.15 -42.31 -3.79
CA ILE A 489 -8.75 -41.11 -4.36
C ILE A 489 -10.21 -41.41 -4.76
N CYS A 490 -11.13 -40.62 -4.23
CA CYS A 490 -12.53 -40.65 -4.60
C CYS A 490 -12.74 -40.22 -6.06
N GLY A 491 -13.94 -40.58 -6.64
CA GLY A 491 -14.26 -40.40 -8.04
C GLY A 491 -13.98 -39.02 -8.72
N TRP A 492 -13.48 -38.01 -7.97
CA TRP A 492 -13.11 -36.71 -8.52
C TRP A 492 -11.92 -36.81 -9.50
N GLU A 493 -10.88 -37.58 -9.19
CA GLU A 493 -9.74 -37.78 -10.10
C GLU A 493 -10.12 -38.60 -11.35
N GLN A 494 -11.26 -39.32 -11.32
CA GLN A 494 -11.79 -39.97 -12.47
C GLN A 494 -12.56 -39.01 -13.39
N THR A 495 -12.78 -37.76 -12.96
CA THR A 495 -13.44 -36.76 -13.78
C THR A 495 -12.50 -36.26 -14.90
N GLU A 496 -13.09 -35.98 -16.08
CA GLU A 496 -12.35 -35.42 -17.20
C GLU A 496 -11.70 -34.06 -16.85
N ASP A 497 -12.35 -33.28 -15.99
CA ASP A 497 -11.86 -31.95 -15.56
C ASP A 497 -10.58 -32.05 -14.72
N PHE A 498 -10.51 -33.04 -13.80
CA PHE A 498 -9.26 -33.27 -13.04
C PHE A 498 -8.13 -33.75 -13.95
N LYS A 499 -8.41 -34.72 -14.82
CA LYS A 499 -7.41 -35.26 -15.76
C LYS A 499 -6.86 -34.16 -16.66
N ALA A 500 -7.72 -33.31 -17.21
CA ALA A 500 -7.30 -32.20 -18.07
C ALA A 500 -6.44 -31.18 -17.30
N CYS A 501 -6.77 -30.86 -16.04
CA CYS A 501 -5.97 -29.99 -15.19
C CYS A 501 -4.61 -30.62 -14.87
N TYR A 502 -4.60 -31.89 -14.48
CA TYR A 502 -3.39 -32.63 -14.15
C TYR A 502 -2.45 -32.79 -15.36
N ASP A 503 -3.00 -33.16 -16.53
CA ASP A 503 -2.21 -33.29 -17.76
C ASP A 503 -1.57 -31.97 -18.17
N LYS A 504 -2.30 -30.86 -18.04
CA LYS A 504 -1.78 -29.51 -18.27
C LYS A 504 -0.65 -29.17 -17.29
N LEU A 505 -0.79 -29.58 -16.04
CA LEU A 505 0.19 -29.34 -14.99
C LEU A 505 1.48 -30.14 -15.21
N VAL A 506 1.36 -31.44 -15.54
CA VAL A 506 2.51 -32.34 -15.83
C VAL A 506 3.21 -31.97 -17.13
N ALA A 507 2.51 -31.35 -18.09
CA ALA A 507 3.14 -30.79 -19.29
C ALA A 507 4.08 -29.62 -19.00
N ASN A 508 3.99 -28.99 -17.82
CA ASN A 508 4.93 -27.98 -17.37
C ASN A 508 6.21 -28.66 -16.83
N PRO A 509 7.42 -28.30 -17.34
CA PRO A 509 8.69 -28.89 -16.88
C PRO A 509 8.93 -28.79 -15.37
N GLU A 510 8.31 -27.81 -14.70
CA GLU A 510 8.42 -27.60 -13.24
C GLU A 510 7.83 -28.79 -12.45
N TYR A 511 6.76 -29.39 -12.96
CA TYR A 511 6.02 -30.48 -12.31
C TYR A 511 6.29 -31.85 -12.94
N ASN A 512 7.12 -31.91 -13.99
CA ASN A 512 7.48 -33.14 -14.65
C ASN A 512 8.59 -33.84 -13.88
N ALA A 513 8.43 -35.11 -13.58
CA ALA A 513 9.42 -35.95 -12.90
C ALA A 513 9.79 -35.50 -11.48
N LEU A 514 8.83 -34.95 -10.72
CA LEU A 514 9.02 -34.64 -9.31
C LEU A 514 9.34 -35.91 -8.49
N PRO A 515 10.08 -35.79 -7.36
CA PRO A 515 10.14 -36.82 -6.36
C PRO A 515 8.73 -37.24 -5.89
N TYR A 516 8.56 -38.51 -5.51
CA TYR A 516 7.23 -39.06 -5.24
C TYR A 516 6.44 -38.31 -4.17
N THR A 517 7.07 -37.82 -3.10
CA THR A 517 6.42 -37.04 -2.04
C THR A 517 5.98 -35.66 -2.55
N GLU A 518 6.78 -35.05 -3.41
CA GLU A 518 6.47 -33.75 -4.01
C GLU A 518 5.32 -33.84 -4.99
N ASP A 519 5.35 -34.84 -5.88
CA ASP A 519 4.26 -35.13 -6.83
C ASP A 519 2.95 -35.39 -6.09
N MET A 520 2.98 -36.18 -4.99
CA MET A 520 1.81 -36.43 -4.16
C MET A 520 1.27 -35.14 -3.56
N ALA A 521 2.11 -34.26 -3.03
CA ALA A 521 1.69 -33.00 -2.44
C ALA A 521 1.02 -32.07 -3.48
N VAL A 522 1.55 -32.03 -4.71
CA VAL A 522 1.00 -31.27 -5.84
C VAL A 522 -0.38 -31.81 -6.24
N ARG A 523 -0.53 -33.13 -6.35
CA ARG A 523 -1.83 -33.76 -6.67
C ARG A 523 -2.88 -33.48 -5.60
N LEU A 524 -2.50 -33.55 -4.32
CA LEU A 524 -3.39 -33.25 -3.21
C LEU A 524 -3.88 -31.82 -3.22
N ASP A 525 -3.07 -30.86 -3.67
CA ASP A 525 -3.49 -29.45 -3.76
C ASP A 525 -4.67 -29.26 -4.71
N ILE A 526 -4.58 -29.84 -5.89
CA ILE A 526 -5.61 -29.71 -6.94
C ILE A 526 -6.77 -30.71 -6.79
N SER A 527 -6.73 -31.58 -5.80
CA SER A 527 -7.79 -32.58 -5.54
C SER A 527 -8.39 -32.42 -4.13
N TYR A 528 -7.95 -33.19 -3.15
CA TYR A 528 -8.57 -33.24 -1.83
C TYR A 528 -8.56 -31.89 -1.08
N ARG A 529 -7.44 -31.11 -1.17
CA ARG A 529 -7.35 -29.82 -0.52
C ARG A 529 -8.28 -28.79 -1.14
N TYR A 530 -8.46 -28.86 -2.46
CA TYR A 530 -9.43 -28.05 -3.18
C TYR A 530 -10.88 -28.44 -2.84
N LEU A 531 -11.19 -29.74 -2.79
CA LEU A 531 -12.51 -30.23 -2.39
C LEU A 531 -12.86 -29.85 -0.95
N LEU A 532 -11.88 -29.99 -0.02
CA LEU A 532 -12.07 -29.62 1.39
C LEU A 532 -12.45 -28.16 1.55
N PHE A 533 -11.82 -27.26 0.77
CA PHE A 533 -12.16 -25.84 0.79
C PHE A 533 -13.64 -25.61 0.40
N TRP A 534 -14.09 -26.20 -0.72
CA TRP A 534 -15.47 -25.99 -1.17
C TRP A 534 -16.49 -26.64 -0.24
N TYR A 535 -16.18 -27.81 0.29
CA TYR A 535 -17.07 -28.46 1.27
C TYR A 535 -17.18 -27.61 2.54
N ALA A 536 -16.08 -26.95 2.95
CA ALA A 536 -16.13 -26.04 4.07
C ALA A 536 -16.95 -24.76 3.78
N ILE A 537 -16.86 -24.22 2.56
CA ILE A 537 -17.72 -23.10 2.12
C ILE A 537 -19.20 -23.49 2.21
N HIS A 538 -19.57 -24.68 1.73
CA HIS A 538 -20.94 -25.14 1.79
C HIS A 538 -21.41 -25.52 3.21
N ASP A 539 -20.52 -25.99 4.05
CA ASP A 539 -20.82 -26.15 5.49
C ASP A 539 -21.11 -24.80 6.17
N ARG A 540 -20.35 -23.77 5.82
CA ARG A 540 -20.56 -22.40 6.33
C ARG A 540 -21.85 -21.77 5.79
N GLU A 541 -22.26 -22.06 4.56
CA GLU A 541 -23.57 -21.66 4.02
C GLU A 541 -24.74 -22.29 4.82
N ALA A 542 -24.61 -23.56 5.18
CA ALA A 542 -25.58 -24.21 6.07
C ALA A 542 -25.57 -23.61 7.48
N GLU A 543 -24.38 -23.28 8.00
CA GLU A 543 -24.22 -22.62 9.29
C GLU A 543 -24.87 -21.24 9.31
N PHE A 544 -24.77 -20.46 8.23
CA PHE A 544 -25.48 -19.20 8.07
C PHE A 544 -26.99 -19.37 8.21
N ILE A 545 -27.59 -20.37 7.52
CA ILE A 545 -29.03 -20.68 7.62
C ILE A 545 -29.40 -21.00 9.06
N ARG A 546 -28.63 -21.85 9.74
CA ARG A 546 -28.86 -22.25 11.12
C ARG A 546 -28.83 -21.04 12.09
N ARG A 547 -27.84 -20.15 11.92
CA ARG A 547 -27.69 -18.94 12.74
C ARG A 547 -28.78 -17.92 12.44
N LEU A 548 -29.18 -17.78 11.17
CA LEU A 548 -30.26 -16.89 10.77
C LEU A 548 -31.61 -17.36 11.34
N ALA A 549 -31.84 -18.70 11.43
CA ALA A 549 -33.02 -19.26 12.06
C ALA A 549 -33.11 -18.97 13.58
N GLY A 550 -31.98 -18.79 14.24
CA GLY A 550 -31.89 -18.39 15.66
C GLY A 550 -31.86 -16.89 15.91
N CYS A 551 -31.89 -16.07 14.86
CA CYS A 551 -31.76 -14.61 14.97
C CYS A 551 -33.10 -13.96 15.31
N ASP A 552 -33.13 -13.18 16.40
CA ASP A 552 -34.21 -12.27 16.73
C ASP A 552 -33.82 -10.84 16.32
N LYS A 553 -34.20 -10.45 15.10
CA LYS A 553 -33.81 -9.16 14.53
C LYS A 553 -34.38 -7.96 15.30
N GLU A 554 -35.52 -8.10 15.95
CA GLU A 554 -36.14 -7.05 16.77
C GLU A 554 -35.42 -6.86 18.10
N GLY A 555 -34.78 -7.91 18.61
CA GLY A 555 -33.96 -7.91 19.83
C GLY A 555 -32.48 -7.62 19.61
N GLU A 556 -31.96 -7.62 18.36
CA GLU A 556 -30.55 -7.39 18.07
C GLU A 556 -30.14 -5.95 18.42
N THR A 557 -29.19 -5.82 19.32
CA THR A 557 -28.61 -4.56 19.77
C THR A 557 -27.27 -4.28 19.09
N ARG A 558 -26.68 -3.11 19.35
CA ARG A 558 -25.27 -2.85 19.02
C ARG A 558 -24.32 -3.32 20.14
N GLY A 559 -24.81 -4.10 21.08
CA GLY A 559 -23.99 -4.70 22.16
C GLY A 559 -22.86 -5.56 21.61
N ARG A 560 -21.82 -5.77 22.43
CA ARG A 560 -20.62 -6.51 22.02
C ARG A 560 -20.95 -7.92 21.54
N GLU A 561 -21.80 -8.63 22.25
CA GLU A 561 -22.18 -10.02 21.93
C GLU A 561 -22.99 -10.09 20.62
N ASP A 562 -24.05 -9.31 20.52
CA ASP A 562 -24.92 -9.29 19.34
C ASP A 562 -24.16 -8.87 18.06
N TYR A 563 -23.33 -7.84 18.17
CA TYR A 563 -22.58 -7.35 17.01
C TYR A 563 -21.49 -8.36 16.59
N THR A 564 -20.84 -9.02 17.55
CA THR A 564 -19.86 -10.09 17.27
C THR A 564 -20.55 -11.28 16.61
N GLU A 565 -21.72 -11.69 17.10
CA GLU A 565 -22.51 -12.77 16.53
C GLU A 565 -22.96 -12.45 15.10
N ARG A 566 -23.35 -11.21 14.85
CA ARG A 566 -23.67 -10.73 13.49
C ARG A 566 -22.45 -10.80 12.55
N LEU A 567 -21.25 -10.39 13.01
CA LEU A 567 -20.04 -10.51 12.21
C LEU A 567 -19.71 -11.98 11.88
N LYS A 568 -19.87 -12.89 12.85
CA LYS A 568 -19.70 -14.35 12.66
C LYS A 568 -20.71 -14.93 11.68
N ARG A 569 -21.96 -14.50 11.76
CA ARG A 569 -23.02 -14.90 10.83
C ARG A 569 -22.69 -14.46 9.41
N LEU A 570 -22.24 -13.22 9.21
CA LEU A 570 -21.79 -12.71 7.92
C LEU A 570 -20.53 -13.43 7.42
N ALA A 571 -19.59 -13.79 8.31
CA ALA A 571 -18.40 -14.55 7.97
C ALA A 571 -18.71 -15.94 7.41
N CYS A 572 -19.86 -16.53 7.73
CA CYS A 572 -20.30 -17.78 7.12
C CYS A 572 -20.51 -17.68 5.61
N VAL A 573 -20.95 -16.54 5.10
CA VAL A 573 -21.23 -16.32 3.67
C VAL A 573 -20.19 -15.48 2.96
N MET A 574 -19.52 -14.59 3.69
CA MET A 574 -18.45 -13.72 3.25
C MET A 574 -17.26 -13.85 4.21
N PRO A 575 -16.45 -14.91 4.10
CA PRO A 575 -15.45 -15.25 5.11
C PRO A 575 -14.31 -14.24 5.25
N VAL A 576 -14.16 -13.30 4.30
CA VAL A 576 -13.09 -12.30 4.33
C VAL A 576 -13.69 -10.89 4.34
N PHE A 577 -13.49 -10.15 5.42
CA PHE A 577 -13.81 -8.72 5.49
C PHE A 577 -12.61 -7.92 4.94
N ILE A 578 -12.88 -6.99 4.01
CA ILE A 578 -11.82 -6.28 3.29
C ILE A 578 -11.94 -4.78 3.57
N SER A 579 -10.88 -4.15 4.06
CA SER A 579 -10.89 -2.76 4.51
C SER A 579 -9.56 -2.05 4.29
N THR A 580 -9.60 -0.70 4.25
CA THR A 580 -8.39 0.09 4.52
C THR A 580 -8.22 0.28 6.03
N PHE A 581 -6.98 0.56 6.49
CA PHE A 581 -6.74 0.91 7.89
C PHE A 581 -7.51 2.17 8.35
N HIS A 582 -7.84 3.07 7.44
CA HIS A 582 -8.69 4.24 7.75
C HIS A 582 -10.15 3.84 8.06
N SER A 583 -10.65 2.78 7.42
CA SER A 583 -12.05 2.35 7.56
C SER A 583 -12.23 1.29 8.64
N LEU A 584 -11.24 0.43 8.88
CA LEU A 584 -11.33 -0.69 9.79
C LEU A 584 -11.82 -0.31 11.20
N PRO A 585 -11.28 0.72 11.88
CA PRO A 585 -11.75 1.09 13.21
C PRO A 585 -13.21 1.57 13.26
N LYS A 586 -13.82 1.96 12.13
CA LYS A 586 -15.23 2.35 12.05
C LYS A 586 -16.17 1.14 12.24
N TYR A 587 -15.73 -0.03 11.76
CA TYR A 587 -16.55 -1.25 11.74
C TYR A 587 -16.27 -2.17 12.93
N MET A 588 -15.12 -2.00 13.59
CA MET A 588 -14.74 -2.81 14.76
C MET A 588 -15.03 -2.07 16.08
N VAL A 589 -16.27 -1.57 16.21
CA VAL A 589 -16.78 -0.90 17.41
C VAL A 589 -18.20 -1.34 17.74
N CYS A 590 -18.52 -1.39 19.03
CA CYS A 590 -19.81 -1.78 19.56
C CYS A 590 -20.30 -0.79 20.63
N ALA A 591 -21.51 -0.95 21.10
CA ALA A 591 -21.98 -0.32 22.34
C ALA A 591 -21.56 -1.21 23.53
N ASP A 592 -20.82 -0.63 24.46
CA ASP A 592 -20.37 -1.35 25.65
C ASP A 592 -20.25 -0.37 26.83
N ASN A 593 -20.77 -0.73 28.00
CA ASN A 593 -20.71 0.05 29.26
C ASN A 593 -21.10 1.55 29.12
N GLY A 594 -22.11 1.85 28.30
CA GLY A 594 -22.60 3.21 28.05
C GLY A 594 -21.82 3.98 26.98
N GLU A 595 -20.79 3.41 26.38
CA GLU A 595 -20.08 3.92 25.21
C GLU A 595 -20.66 3.34 23.90
N TRP A 596 -20.88 4.18 22.90
CA TRP A 596 -21.43 3.78 21.60
C TRP A 596 -20.35 3.37 20.58
N ASP A 597 -19.08 3.61 20.87
CA ASP A 597 -17.93 3.34 20.02
C ASP A 597 -16.77 2.64 20.78
N ALA A 598 -17.13 1.75 21.68
CA ALA A 598 -16.16 0.90 22.37
C ALA A 598 -15.49 -0.05 21.36
N PRO A 599 -14.14 -0.16 21.33
CA PRO A 599 -13.45 -1.04 20.40
C PRO A 599 -13.74 -2.52 20.67
N LEU A 600 -13.90 -3.29 19.60
CA LEU A 600 -13.96 -4.76 19.64
C LEU A 600 -12.54 -5.33 19.69
N TYR A 601 -11.88 -5.22 20.84
CA TYR A 601 -10.55 -5.79 21.05
C TYR A 601 -10.58 -7.31 20.89
N ASP A 602 -9.53 -7.85 20.23
CA ASP A 602 -9.32 -9.29 19.99
C ASP A 602 -10.47 -10.01 19.25
N ALA A 603 -11.33 -9.25 18.52
CA ALA A 603 -12.46 -9.83 17.80
C ALA A 603 -12.05 -10.42 16.43
N ILE A 604 -10.96 -9.95 15.84
CA ILE A 604 -10.44 -10.44 14.56
C ILE A 604 -9.54 -11.65 14.84
N ASP A 605 -9.92 -12.82 14.31
CA ASP A 605 -9.14 -14.05 14.50
C ASP A 605 -7.85 -14.04 13.68
N LEU A 606 -7.90 -13.47 12.46
CA LEU A 606 -6.74 -13.28 11.59
C LEU A 606 -6.79 -11.92 10.87
N LEU A 607 -5.79 -11.07 11.11
CA LEU A 607 -5.55 -9.84 10.36
C LEU A 607 -4.52 -10.10 9.26
N ILE A 608 -4.92 -9.96 8.01
CA ILE A 608 -4.05 -10.03 6.84
C ILE A 608 -3.70 -8.61 6.42
N VAL A 609 -2.41 -8.29 6.32
CA VAL A 609 -1.94 -7.00 5.84
C VAL A 609 -1.24 -7.19 4.50
N ASP A 610 -1.92 -6.83 3.41
CA ASP A 610 -1.32 -6.90 2.08
C ASP A 610 -0.61 -5.58 1.72
N GLU A 611 0.42 -5.67 0.88
CA GLU A 611 1.33 -4.58 0.54
C GLU A 611 1.87 -3.87 1.80
N SER A 612 2.20 -4.65 2.83
CA SER A 612 2.59 -4.15 4.16
C SER A 612 3.86 -3.30 4.17
N GLY A 613 4.70 -3.41 3.12
CA GLY A 613 5.84 -2.53 2.89
C GLY A 613 5.47 -1.07 2.67
N GLN A 614 4.24 -0.79 2.22
CA GLN A 614 3.72 0.55 1.95
C GLN A 614 2.87 1.13 3.09
N VAL A 615 2.69 0.39 4.16
CA VAL A 615 1.87 0.82 5.29
C VAL A 615 2.75 1.48 6.34
N SER A 616 2.53 2.77 6.59
CA SER A 616 3.22 3.49 7.65
C SER A 616 2.75 3.05 9.04
N PRO A 617 3.65 3.03 10.04
CA PRO A 617 3.33 2.51 11.38
C PRO A 617 2.14 3.18 12.04
N GLU A 618 2.08 4.51 12.02
CA GLU A 618 1.04 5.32 12.69
C GLU A 618 -0.37 5.03 12.20
N LEU A 619 -0.54 4.50 10.97
CA LEU A 619 -1.85 4.14 10.42
C LEU A 619 -2.34 2.78 10.90
N ALA A 620 -1.44 1.79 10.98
CA ALA A 620 -1.83 0.39 11.19
C ALA A 620 -1.76 -0.07 12.65
N ILE A 621 -0.79 0.42 13.41
CA ILE A 621 -0.47 -0.06 14.76
C ILE A 621 -1.68 -0.22 15.67
N PRO A 622 -2.60 0.75 15.81
CA PRO A 622 -3.72 0.57 16.74
C PRO A 622 -4.67 -0.53 16.33
N SER A 623 -4.77 -0.87 15.03
CA SER A 623 -5.64 -1.96 14.55
C SER A 623 -5.18 -3.35 14.99
N PHE A 624 -3.91 -3.53 15.39
CA PHE A 624 -3.43 -4.80 15.95
C PHE A 624 -4.01 -5.12 17.32
N SER A 625 -4.58 -4.14 18.01
CA SER A 625 -5.34 -4.41 19.25
C SER A 625 -6.69 -5.09 19.00
N LEU A 626 -7.16 -5.07 17.77
CA LEU A 626 -8.44 -5.65 17.37
C LEU A 626 -8.30 -7.13 16.96
N ALA A 627 -7.06 -7.65 16.85
CA ALA A 627 -6.80 -8.96 16.29
C ALA A 627 -5.99 -9.87 17.23
N LYS A 628 -6.17 -11.20 17.05
CA LYS A 628 -5.46 -12.25 17.81
C LYS A 628 -4.17 -12.70 17.11
N GLN A 629 -4.19 -12.76 15.78
CA GLN A 629 -3.06 -13.14 14.94
C GLN A 629 -2.96 -12.19 13.73
N ALA A 630 -1.76 -12.02 13.18
CA ALA A 630 -1.54 -11.25 11.97
C ALA A 630 -0.55 -11.91 11.02
N ILE A 631 -0.87 -11.87 9.74
CA ILE A 631 0.05 -12.21 8.66
C ILE A 631 0.26 -10.96 7.78
N LEU A 632 1.53 -10.58 7.61
CA LEU A 632 1.90 -9.40 6.86
C LEU A 632 2.65 -9.83 5.61
N VAL A 633 2.09 -9.50 4.46
CA VAL A 633 2.67 -9.82 3.15
C VAL A 633 3.03 -8.53 2.44
N GLY A 634 4.24 -8.46 1.92
CA GLY A 634 4.73 -7.27 1.25
C GLY A 634 6.13 -7.47 0.71
N ASP A 635 6.72 -6.37 0.27
CA ASP A 635 8.08 -6.37 -0.22
C ASP A 635 8.75 -5.05 0.17
N VAL A 636 9.81 -5.13 0.95
CA VAL A 636 10.54 -3.94 1.43
C VAL A 636 11.39 -3.28 0.35
N GLU A 637 11.65 -4.00 -0.75
CA GLU A 637 12.42 -3.53 -1.90
C GLU A 637 11.52 -2.89 -2.98
N GLN A 638 10.21 -2.82 -2.75
CA GLN A 638 9.27 -2.05 -3.55
C GLN A 638 9.08 -0.64 -2.99
N ILE A 639 8.10 0.10 -3.50
CA ILE A 639 7.82 1.47 -3.08
C ILE A 639 7.54 1.51 -1.58
N GLU A 640 8.23 2.39 -0.90
CA GLU A 640 8.07 2.68 0.53
C GLU A 640 6.76 3.45 0.79
N PRO A 641 6.30 3.54 2.04
CA PRO A 641 5.14 4.35 2.39
C PRO A 641 5.33 5.81 1.96
N ILE A 642 4.24 6.48 1.60
CA ILE A 642 4.25 7.93 1.44
C ILE A 642 4.18 8.53 2.84
N TRP A 643 5.34 8.79 3.43
CA TRP A 643 5.41 9.36 4.77
C TRP A 643 4.87 10.78 4.80
N SER A 644 3.96 11.01 5.71
CA SER A 644 3.25 12.29 5.84
C SER A 644 4.00 13.31 6.67
N ILE A 645 5.08 12.90 7.36
CA ILE A 645 5.94 13.79 8.15
C ILE A 645 7.41 13.61 7.74
N SER A 646 8.24 14.64 8.01
CA SER A 646 9.68 14.59 7.77
C SER A 646 10.43 13.94 8.94
N ASP A 647 11.72 13.60 8.70
CA ASP A 647 12.60 13.05 9.74
C ASP A 647 12.76 14.00 10.92
N GLU A 648 12.80 15.31 10.68
CA GLU A 648 12.92 16.32 11.74
C GLU A 648 11.70 16.30 12.67
N TYR A 649 10.46 16.22 12.12
CA TYR A 649 9.26 16.11 12.95
C TYR A 649 9.20 14.80 13.71
N SER A 650 9.57 13.70 13.06
CA SER A 650 9.66 12.39 13.69
C SER A 650 10.64 12.42 14.86
N SER A 651 11.83 12.99 14.66
CA SER A 651 12.88 13.11 15.68
C SER A 651 12.46 14.00 16.86
N ILE A 652 11.79 15.13 16.59
CA ILE A 652 11.25 16.00 17.65
C ILE A 652 10.21 15.25 18.49
N ASN A 653 9.31 14.53 17.87
CA ASN A 653 8.30 13.75 18.56
C ASN A 653 8.90 12.61 19.39
N LEU A 654 9.94 11.92 18.91
CA LEU A 654 10.66 10.92 19.68
C LEU A 654 11.29 11.51 20.96
N LYS A 655 11.93 12.67 20.85
CA LYS A 655 12.51 13.40 22.00
C LYS A 655 11.42 13.88 22.96
N ARG A 656 10.33 14.44 22.47
CA ARG A 656 9.18 14.92 23.24
C ARG A 656 8.59 13.85 24.16
N PHE A 657 8.44 12.61 23.66
CA PHE A 657 7.92 11.52 24.45
C PHE A 657 8.98 10.72 25.21
N GLY A 658 10.23 11.16 25.19
CA GLY A 658 11.35 10.56 25.92
C GLY A 658 11.68 9.14 25.44
N LEU A 659 11.53 8.90 24.14
CA LEU A 659 11.89 7.64 23.49
C LEU A 659 13.38 7.59 23.14
N VAL A 660 13.94 8.72 22.77
CA VAL A 660 15.36 8.95 22.50
C VAL A 660 15.82 10.26 23.10
N SER A 661 17.13 10.39 23.38
CA SER A 661 17.75 11.64 23.84
C SER A 661 18.35 12.44 22.67
N SER A 662 18.91 11.75 21.67
CA SER A 662 19.50 12.30 20.46
C SER A 662 19.39 11.28 19.32
N GLU A 663 19.76 11.67 18.10
CA GLU A 663 19.84 10.76 16.96
C GLU A 663 21.07 9.83 17.01
N SER A 664 22.06 10.17 17.82
CA SER A 664 23.21 9.30 18.12
C SER A 664 22.95 8.29 19.25
N ASP A 665 21.71 8.21 19.76
CA ASP A 665 21.31 7.24 20.78
C ASP A 665 21.11 5.85 20.12
N ASP A 666 21.67 4.79 20.71
CA ASP A 666 21.51 3.40 20.21
C ASP A 666 20.02 3.02 20.07
N ARG A 667 19.17 3.61 20.90
CA ARG A 667 17.71 3.40 20.80
C ARG A 667 17.14 3.99 19.49
N TYR A 668 17.69 5.11 19.00
CA TYR A 668 17.29 5.67 17.71
C TYR A 668 17.63 4.71 16.57
N ALA A 669 18.87 4.17 16.56
CA ALA A 669 19.30 3.20 15.56
C ALA A 669 18.37 1.97 15.55
N PHE A 670 18.06 1.40 16.72
CA PHE A 670 17.13 0.28 16.83
C PHE A 670 15.73 0.61 16.26
N LEU A 671 15.15 1.77 16.61
CA LEU A 671 13.83 2.19 16.15
C LEU A 671 13.81 2.43 14.63
N HIS A 672 14.86 3.03 14.09
CA HIS A 672 15.02 3.28 12.66
C HIS A 672 15.15 1.98 11.87
N GLU A 673 16.07 1.09 12.24
CA GLU A 673 16.33 -0.17 11.55
C GLU A 673 15.12 -1.12 11.55
N ASN A 674 14.37 -1.13 12.66
CA ASN A 674 13.20 -2.00 12.83
C ASN A 674 11.89 -1.32 12.41
N GLY A 675 11.93 -0.18 11.71
CA GLY A 675 10.78 0.41 11.05
C GLY A 675 9.77 1.12 11.94
N PHE A 676 10.16 1.57 13.15
CA PHE A 676 9.26 2.26 14.10
C PHE A 676 8.98 3.72 13.74
N LEU A 677 9.84 4.34 12.91
CA LEU A 677 9.74 5.76 12.63
C LEU A 677 8.61 6.07 11.63
N SER A 678 7.80 7.08 11.92
CA SER A 678 6.73 7.53 11.01
C SER A 678 7.26 8.27 9.77
N SER A 679 8.54 8.55 9.69
CA SER A 679 9.19 9.22 8.55
C SER A 679 10.00 8.30 7.64
N SER A 680 10.25 7.04 8.05
CA SER A 680 11.08 6.08 7.29
C SER A 680 10.70 4.63 7.56
N GLY A 681 9.75 4.38 8.45
CA GLY A 681 9.32 3.04 8.85
C GLY A 681 8.20 2.46 7.98
N SER A 682 8.00 1.15 8.11
CA SER A 682 6.83 0.45 7.59
C SER A 682 6.42 -0.67 8.54
N ILE A 683 5.14 -1.05 8.48
CA ILE A 683 4.62 -2.13 9.33
C ILE A 683 5.26 -3.48 8.99
N MET A 684 5.71 -3.67 7.74
CA MET A 684 6.45 -4.87 7.34
C MET A 684 7.80 -5.00 8.05
N LYS A 685 8.56 -3.90 8.14
CA LYS A 685 9.84 -3.90 8.89
C LYS A 685 9.61 -4.23 10.37
N MET A 686 8.54 -3.70 10.97
CA MET A 686 8.17 -4.02 12.36
C MET A 686 7.76 -5.47 12.54
N ALA A 687 6.99 -6.04 11.63
CA ALA A 687 6.56 -7.43 11.67
C ALA A 687 7.73 -8.41 11.54
N ARG A 688 8.69 -8.12 10.66
CA ARG A 688 9.91 -8.94 10.48
C ARG A 688 10.65 -9.15 11.80
N LYS A 689 10.80 -8.11 12.61
CA LYS A 689 11.40 -8.18 13.95
C LYS A 689 10.68 -9.16 14.87
N SER A 690 9.37 -9.28 14.75
CA SER A 690 8.51 -10.12 15.59
C SER A 690 8.30 -11.53 15.02
N CYS A 691 8.88 -11.86 13.86
CA CYS A 691 8.82 -13.18 13.24
C CYS A 691 9.84 -14.14 13.88
N SER A 692 9.43 -15.41 14.05
CA SER A 692 10.27 -16.46 14.66
C SER A 692 11.19 -17.19 13.67
N PHE A 693 11.16 -16.86 12.38
CA PHE A 693 11.97 -17.51 11.36
C PHE A 693 12.88 -16.52 10.65
N GLU A 694 13.99 -17.05 10.12
CA GLU A 694 14.95 -16.32 9.29
C GLU A 694 15.28 -17.15 8.06
N VAL A 695 15.15 -16.56 6.86
CA VAL A 695 15.43 -17.20 5.57
C VAL A 695 16.47 -16.36 4.83
N ALA A 696 17.59 -16.98 4.44
CA ALA A 696 18.69 -16.33 3.70
C ALA A 696 19.22 -15.04 4.38
N GLY A 697 19.31 -15.04 5.72
CA GLY A 697 19.85 -13.90 6.49
C GLY A 697 18.83 -12.77 6.74
N GLU A 698 17.57 -12.97 6.36
CA GLU A 698 16.50 -12.02 6.61
C GLU A 698 15.38 -12.63 7.45
N ARG A 699 14.88 -11.89 8.45
CA ARG A 699 13.75 -12.34 9.27
C ARG A 699 12.45 -12.34 8.48
N GLY A 700 11.64 -13.39 8.71
CA GLY A 700 10.43 -13.68 7.97
C GLY A 700 10.63 -14.72 6.88
N ALA A 701 9.55 -15.12 6.23
CA ALA A 701 9.59 -15.99 5.07
C ALA A 701 9.88 -15.20 3.79
N PHE A 702 10.39 -15.88 2.75
CA PHE A 702 10.71 -15.28 1.47
C PHE A 702 10.21 -16.15 0.31
N LEU A 703 9.40 -15.57 -0.58
CA LEU A 703 8.90 -16.26 -1.78
C LEU A 703 9.88 -16.07 -2.94
N THR A 704 10.28 -17.15 -3.59
CA THR A 704 11.38 -17.14 -4.58
C THR A 704 10.93 -17.31 -6.02
N GLU A 705 9.88 -18.13 -6.32
CA GLU A 705 9.53 -18.50 -7.69
C GLU A 705 8.79 -17.37 -8.41
N HIS A 706 9.48 -16.70 -9.33
CA HIS A 706 8.94 -15.60 -10.11
C HIS A 706 8.30 -16.11 -11.42
N ARG A 707 6.99 -15.81 -11.61
CA ARG A 707 6.21 -16.31 -12.76
C ARG A 707 5.57 -15.20 -13.61
N ARG A 708 5.80 -13.91 -13.29
CA ARG A 708 5.16 -12.78 -13.97
C ARG A 708 5.89 -12.33 -15.22
N CYS A 709 7.14 -11.95 -15.08
CA CYS A 709 7.97 -11.39 -16.14
C CYS A 709 8.76 -12.48 -16.85
N LEU A 710 9.10 -12.30 -18.13
CA LEU A 710 10.10 -13.12 -18.79
C LEU A 710 11.43 -13.04 -18.04
N ASP A 711 12.23 -14.11 -18.13
CA ASP A 711 13.50 -14.22 -17.41
C ASP A 711 14.47 -13.05 -17.69
N PRO A 712 14.62 -12.57 -18.95
CA PRO A 712 15.47 -11.41 -19.24
C PRO A 712 14.98 -10.10 -18.59
N ILE A 713 13.67 -9.95 -18.34
CA ILE A 713 13.10 -8.76 -17.72
C ILE A 713 13.39 -8.77 -16.22
N ILE A 714 13.07 -9.88 -15.54
CA ILE A 714 13.26 -9.96 -14.10
C ILE A 714 14.73 -10.02 -13.68
N ALA A 715 15.65 -10.33 -14.60
CA ALA A 715 17.08 -10.37 -14.34
C ALA A 715 17.58 -9.05 -13.71
N TYR A 716 17.13 -7.88 -14.19
CA TYR A 716 17.47 -6.60 -13.58
C TYR A 716 17.12 -6.56 -12.08
N CYS A 717 15.88 -6.91 -11.75
CA CYS A 717 15.45 -6.91 -10.34
C CYS A 717 16.18 -8.00 -9.54
N ASN A 718 16.39 -9.18 -10.13
CA ASN A 718 17.04 -10.28 -9.44
C ASN A 718 18.50 -9.98 -9.11
N ASP A 719 19.25 -9.43 -10.06
CA ASP A 719 20.68 -9.15 -9.89
C ASP A 719 20.94 -7.98 -8.95
N TYR A 720 20.20 -6.89 -9.10
CA TYR A 720 20.51 -5.64 -8.40
C TYR A 720 19.66 -5.38 -7.14
N VAL A 721 18.51 -6.02 -7.01
CA VAL A 721 17.59 -5.81 -5.88
C VAL A 721 17.51 -7.04 -4.99
N TYR A 722 17.28 -8.22 -5.59
CA TYR A 722 17.08 -9.45 -4.81
C TYR A 722 18.32 -10.32 -4.71
N HIS A 723 19.46 -9.88 -5.26
CA HIS A 723 20.79 -10.51 -5.12
C HIS A 723 20.79 -11.99 -5.50
N GLY A 724 20.13 -12.34 -6.61
CA GLY A 724 20.09 -13.71 -7.14
C GLY A 724 19.11 -14.64 -6.42
N ARG A 725 18.29 -14.15 -5.50
CA ARG A 725 17.36 -14.98 -4.70
C ARG A 725 16.10 -15.41 -5.45
N LEU A 726 15.72 -14.70 -6.51
CA LEU A 726 14.55 -15.09 -7.30
C LEU A 726 14.89 -16.26 -8.21
N LEU A 727 13.90 -17.15 -8.37
CA LEU A 727 13.94 -18.27 -9.31
C LEU A 727 12.99 -17.96 -10.48
N PRO A 728 13.50 -17.47 -11.62
CA PRO A 728 12.67 -17.20 -12.80
C PRO A 728 12.02 -18.48 -13.32
N LYS A 729 10.71 -18.44 -13.59
CA LYS A 729 9.90 -19.59 -14.02
C LYS A 729 9.04 -19.29 -15.26
N LYS A 730 9.10 -18.06 -15.79
CA LYS A 730 8.32 -17.66 -16.96
C LYS A 730 8.96 -18.11 -18.27
N GLY A 731 10.28 -18.25 -18.30
CA GLY A 731 11.07 -18.53 -19.49
C GLY A 731 11.23 -17.31 -20.41
N ASN A 732 11.65 -17.55 -21.65
CA ASN A 732 12.08 -16.51 -22.58
C ASN A 732 11.15 -16.36 -23.81
N LYS A 733 10.01 -17.06 -23.85
CA LYS A 733 9.13 -17.07 -25.02
C LYS A 733 8.29 -15.80 -25.11
N VAL A 734 8.67 -14.91 -26.02
CA VAL A 734 7.87 -13.72 -26.35
C VAL A 734 6.64 -14.07 -27.19
N LYS A 735 5.56 -13.31 -27.03
CA LYS A 735 4.36 -13.41 -27.89
C LYS A 735 4.50 -12.58 -29.15
N TYR A 736 5.08 -11.38 -29.05
CA TYR A 736 5.34 -10.48 -30.17
C TYR A 736 6.86 -10.42 -30.44
N LYS A 737 7.28 -10.97 -31.59
CA LYS A 737 8.71 -11.21 -31.88
C LYS A 737 9.46 -9.96 -32.40
N ASP A 738 8.73 -8.95 -32.85
CA ASP A 738 9.32 -7.74 -33.41
C ASP A 738 9.81 -6.75 -32.33
N LEU A 739 9.50 -7.07 -31.06
CA LEU A 739 10.02 -6.34 -29.90
C LEU A 739 10.91 -7.21 -29.04
N PRO A 740 12.05 -6.70 -28.55
CA PRO A 740 12.86 -7.39 -27.55
C PRO A 740 12.15 -7.46 -26.19
N PRO A 741 12.47 -8.42 -25.31
CA PRO A 741 11.93 -8.48 -23.95
C PRO A 741 12.25 -7.22 -23.14
N LYS A 742 13.44 -6.64 -23.34
CA LYS A 742 13.89 -5.36 -22.76
C LYS A 742 14.40 -4.49 -23.90
N GLY A 743 14.04 -3.22 -23.90
CA GLY A 743 14.46 -2.34 -24.99
C GLY A 743 14.43 -0.86 -24.60
N TYR A 744 14.98 -0.05 -25.47
CA TYR A 744 14.97 1.40 -25.31
C TYR A 744 14.76 2.14 -26.62
N VAL A 745 14.18 3.32 -26.50
CA VAL A 745 14.02 4.28 -27.59
C VAL A 745 14.71 5.58 -27.21
N HIS A 746 15.72 5.95 -27.98
CA HIS A 746 16.41 7.21 -27.76
C HIS A 746 15.55 8.39 -28.24
N VAL A 747 15.20 9.29 -27.32
CA VAL A 747 14.47 10.54 -27.62
C VAL A 747 15.31 11.72 -27.13
N ASN A 748 15.79 12.51 -28.07
CA ASN A 748 16.58 13.72 -27.77
C ASN A 748 15.64 14.90 -27.40
N GLY A 749 14.94 14.77 -26.26
CA GLY A 749 14.03 15.79 -25.74
C GLY A 749 14.64 16.56 -24.58
N VAL A 750 14.06 17.73 -24.29
CA VAL A 750 14.45 18.57 -23.16
C VAL A 750 13.34 18.54 -22.12
N SER A 751 13.73 18.33 -20.86
CA SER A 751 12.81 18.39 -19.73
C SER A 751 12.43 19.83 -19.41
N GLU A 752 11.17 20.06 -19.02
CA GLU A 752 10.65 21.36 -18.61
C GLU A 752 9.81 21.23 -17.33
N LYS A 753 9.72 22.29 -16.52
CA LYS A 753 8.87 22.31 -15.35
C LYS A 753 7.44 22.67 -15.76
N GLY A 754 6.50 21.79 -15.42
CA GLY A 754 5.08 22.08 -15.56
C GLY A 754 4.57 23.12 -14.55
N ALA A 755 3.34 23.57 -14.72
CA ALA A 755 2.70 24.60 -13.88
C ALA A 755 2.66 24.26 -12.37
N THR A 756 2.74 22.98 -12.01
CA THR A 756 2.74 22.48 -10.63
C THR A 756 4.16 22.27 -10.05
N GLY A 757 5.20 22.60 -10.82
CA GLY A 757 6.60 22.32 -10.48
C GLY A 757 7.05 20.88 -10.77
N SER A 758 6.16 20.00 -11.21
CA SER A 758 6.48 18.65 -11.70
C SER A 758 7.13 18.74 -13.08
N VAL A 759 8.04 17.82 -13.38
CA VAL A 759 8.82 17.81 -14.64
C VAL A 759 8.07 17.06 -15.73
N LEU A 760 8.20 17.51 -16.98
CA LEU A 760 7.66 16.84 -18.17
C LEU A 760 8.64 16.97 -19.35
N ASN A 761 8.50 16.09 -20.34
CA ASN A 761 9.24 16.09 -21.59
C ASN A 761 8.26 15.85 -22.75
N ARG A 762 7.90 16.94 -23.47
CA ARG A 762 6.90 16.89 -24.53
C ARG A 762 7.32 16.02 -25.70
N ALA A 763 8.60 16.04 -26.03
CA ALA A 763 9.16 15.25 -27.10
C ALA A 763 9.02 13.75 -26.83
N GLU A 764 9.33 13.36 -25.61
CA GLU A 764 9.22 11.98 -25.15
C GLU A 764 7.75 11.53 -25.11
N ALA A 765 6.85 12.37 -24.60
CA ALA A 765 5.41 12.10 -24.60
C ALA A 765 4.86 11.91 -26.03
N ALA A 766 5.26 12.77 -26.98
CA ALA A 766 4.85 12.66 -28.38
C ALA A 766 5.42 11.39 -29.04
N ALA A 767 6.67 11.03 -28.76
CA ALA A 767 7.27 9.79 -29.26
C ALA A 767 6.54 8.54 -28.76
N ILE A 768 6.14 8.52 -27.49
CA ILE A 768 5.37 7.41 -26.90
C ILE A 768 4.01 7.27 -27.61
N VAL A 769 3.26 8.36 -27.79
CA VAL A 769 1.93 8.29 -28.42
C VAL A 769 2.06 7.89 -29.90
N SER A 770 3.03 8.43 -30.63
CA SER A 770 3.29 8.03 -32.03
C SER A 770 3.70 6.55 -32.16
N TRP A 771 4.48 6.03 -31.19
CA TRP A 771 4.81 4.61 -31.12
C TRP A 771 3.55 3.76 -30.90
N LEU A 772 2.68 4.16 -29.99
CA LEU A 772 1.40 3.47 -29.72
C LEU A 772 0.53 3.41 -30.99
N GLU A 773 0.41 4.53 -31.73
CA GLU A 773 -0.32 4.59 -33.00
C GLU A 773 0.26 3.62 -34.05
N THR A 774 1.58 3.53 -34.12
CA THR A 774 2.28 2.69 -35.12
C THR A 774 2.18 1.19 -34.79
N GLU A 775 2.27 0.83 -33.52
CA GLU A 775 2.35 -0.58 -33.10
C GLU A 775 1.01 -1.19 -32.66
N LYS A 776 -0.04 -0.38 -32.54
CA LYS A 776 -1.37 -0.78 -32.07
C LYS A 776 -1.88 -2.07 -32.74
N ASP A 777 -2.04 -2.03 -34.06
CA ASP A 777 -2.68 -3.14 -34.81
C ASP A 777 -1.86 -4.45 -34.76
N LYS A 778 -0.53 -4.31 -34.74
CA LYS A 778 0.39 -5.46 -34.61
C LYS A 778 0.30 -6.08 -33.22
N LEU A 779 0.28 -5.26 -32.18
CA LEU A 779 0.16 -5.70 -30.77
C LEU A 779 -1.21 -6.34 -30.54
N GLU A 780 -2.31 -5.74 -30.99
CA GLU A 780 -3.65 -6.30 -30.86
C GLU A 780 -3.77 -7.65 -31.57
N SER A 781 -3.18 -7.76 -32.77
CA SER A 781 -3.12 -9.04 -33.48
C SER A 781 -2.32 -10.12 -32.75
N ALA A 782 -1.16 -9.76 -32.17
CA ALA A 782 -0.29 -10.71 -31.46
C ALA A 782 -0.86 -11.17 -30.12
N TYR A 783 -1.48 -10.27 -29.37
CA TYR A 783 -2.02 -10.55 -28.04
C TYR A 783 -3.49 -10.93 -28.02
N LYS A 784 -4.25 -10.66 -29.09
CA LYS A 784 -5.70 -10.87 -29.23
C LYS A 784 -6.51 -10.13 -28.14
N GLU A 785 -6.04 -8.97 -27.79
CA GLU A 785 -6.65 -8.08 -26.78
C GLU A 785 -6.54 -6.65 -27.25
N PRO A 786 -7.44 -5.73 -26.83
CA PRO A 786 -7.34 -4.32 -27.17
C PRO A 786 -6.10 -3.67 -26.54
N ILE A 787 -5.50 -2.69 -27.24
CA ILE A 787 -4.24 -2.02 -26.86
C ILE A 787 -4.24 -1.50 -25.42
N ARG A 788 -5.38 -1.02 -24.93
CA ARG A 788 -5.55 -0.52 -23.55
C ARG A 788 -5.34 -1.58 -22.47
N LYS A 789 -5.43 -2.88 -22.82
CA LYS A 789 -5.12 -4.01 -21.92
C LYS A 789 -3.70 -4.55 -22.12
N ILE A 790 -3.07 -4.23 -23.24
CA ILE A 790 -1.75 -4.74 -23.62
C ILE A 790 -0.65 -3.82 -23.10
N VAL A 791 -0.84 -2.50 -23.23
CA VAL A 791 0.20 -1.52 -22.92
C VAL A 791 -0.15 -0.68 -21.70
N ALA A 792 0.84 -0.51 -20.82
CA ALA A 792 0.81 0.51 -19.77
C ALA A 792 1.98 1.48 -19.94
N VAL A 793 1.73 2.77 -19.69
CA VAL A 793 2.78 3.81 -19.68
C VAL A 793 3.02 4.28 -18.27
N VAL A 794 4.28 4.21 -17.85
CA VAL A 794 4.72 4.50 -16.48
C VAL A 794 5.74 5.62 -16.50
N THR A 795 5.61 6.57 -15.58
CA THR A 795 6.56 7.68 -15.44
C THR A 795 6.76 8.06 -13.96
N PRO A 796 7.90 8.64 -13.57
CA PRO A 796 8.09 9.19 -12.23
C PRO A 796 7.25 10.45 -11.93
N PHE A 797 6.82 11.19 -12.98
CA PHE A 797 6.34 12.55 -12.84
C PHE A 797 4.87 12.72 -13.24
N LYS A 798 4.09 13.38 -12.39
CA LYS A 798 2.66 13.62 -12.61
C LYS A 798 2.39 14.49 -13.85
N ALA A 799 3.21 15.50 -14.11
CA ALA A 799 3.06 16.35 -15.30
C ALA A 799 3.30 15.57 -16.61
N GLN A 800 4.20 14.59 -16.60
CA GLN A 800 4.44 13.71 -17.74
C GLN A 800 3.24 12.77 -17.98
N GLU A 801 2.65 12.22 -16.94
CA GLU A 801 1.40 11.46 -17.06
C GLU A 801 0.31 12.28 -17.72
N GLU A 802 0.11 13.53 -17.27
CA GLU A 802 -0.92 14.43 -17.76
C GLU A 802 -0.72 14.77 -19.24
N ILE A 803 0.52 15.07 -19.68
CA ILE A 803 0.79 15.38 -21.09
C ILE A 803 0.66 14.16 -22.00
N ILE A 804 1.12 12.97 -21.57
CA ILE A 804 0.93 11.73 -22.33
C ILE A 804 -0.56 11.44 -22.50
N ARG A 805 -1.34 11.55 -21.44
CA ARG A 805 -2.79 11.34 -21.47
C ARG A 805 -3.48 12.32 -22.39
N SER A 806 -3.15 13.60 -22.31
CA SER A 806 -3.70 14.63 -23.18
C SER A 806 -3.38 14.40 -24.66
N LEU A 807 -2.16 13.96 -24.99
CA LEU A 807 -1.79 13.62 -26.36
C LEU A 807 -2.50 12.36 -26.85
N ALA A 808 -2.66 11.35 -26.01
CA ALA A 808 -3.42 10.14 -26.34
C ALA A 808 -4.91 10.45 -26.61
N GLU A 809 -5.51 11.37 -25.88
CA GLU A 809 -6.88 11.86 -26.09
C GLU A 809 -7.02 12.69 -27.39
N GLN A 810 -5.95 13.29 -27.87
CA GLN A 810 -5.92 14.06 -29.13
C GLN A 810 -5.49 13.22 -30.34
N SER A 811 -5.08 11.98 -30.13
CA SER A 811 -4.65 11.05 -31.19
C SER A 811 -5.82 10.66 -32.11
N PRO A 812 -5.58 10.35 -33.38
CA PRO A 812 -6.56 9.69 -34.23
C PRO A 812 -7.11 8.38 -33.67
N GLU A 813 -6.35 7.71 -32.79
CA GLU A 813 -6.68 6.46 -32.12
C GLU A 813 -7.20 6.65 -30.67
N ALA A 814 -7.66 7.85 -30.31
CA ALA A 814 -8.09 8.23 -28.96
C ALA A 814 -9.12 7.26 -28.37
N GLU A 815 -10.05 6.75 -29.19
CA GLU A 815 -11.06 5.79 -28.77
C GLU A 815 -10.44 4.44 -28.35
N ALA A 816 -9.43 3.97 -29.05
CA ALA A 816 -8.70 2.74 -28.70
C ALA A 816 -7.85 2.92 -27.43
N PHE A 817 -7.32 4.14 -27.20
CA PHE A 817 -6.52 4.47 -26.03
C PHE A 817 -7.36 4.83 -24.80
N ALA A 818 -8.68 5.04 -24.97
CA ALA A 818 -9.58 5.35 -23.84
C ALA A 818 -9.55 4.25 -22.78
N GLY A 819 -9.22 4.66 -21.55
CA GLY A 819 -9.07 3.74 -20.42
C GLY A 819 -7.73 2.97 -20.37
N MET A 820 -6.75 3.32 -21.22
CA MET A 820 -5.39 2.78 -21.13
C MET A 820 -4.72 3.23 -19.82
N THR A 821 -3.92 2.35 -19.25
CA THR A 821 -3.21 2.61 -18.02
C THR A 821 -2.01 3.52 -18.29
N ILE A 822 -2.18 4.81 -18.01
CA ILE A 822 -1.11 5.82 -18.03
C ILE A 822 -1.01 6.41 -16.64
N GLY A 823 0.17 6.34 -15.99
CA GLY A 823 0.25 6.81 -14.63
C GLY A 823 1.66 6.89 -14.06
N THR A 824 1.76 7.40 -12.83
CA THR A 824 3.02 7.37 -12.09
C THR A 824 3.31 5.96 -11.59
N VAL A 825 4.60 5.67 -11.28
CA VAL A 825 5.02 4.37 -10.74
C VAL A 825 4.21 4.00 -9.50
N HIS A 826 3.90 4.97 -8.65
CA HIS A 826 3.05 4.78 -7.47
C HIS A 826 1.61 4.37 -7.81
N SER A 827 1.03 4.97 -8.85
CA SER A 827 -0.37 4.68 -9.23
C SER A 827 -0.56 3.34 -9.93
N LEU A 828 0.52 2.73 -10.43
CA LEU A 828 0.53 1.46 -11.15
C LEU A 828 0.93 0.26 -10.31
N GLN A 829 1.13 0.48 -9.03
CA GLN A 829 1.49 -0.62 -8.13
C GLN A 829 0.35 -1.65 -8.03
N GLY A 830 0.69 -2.94 -8.08
CA GLY A 830 -0.27 -4.04 -8.17
C GLY A 830 -0.75 -4.37 -9.60
N ALA A 831 -0.70 -3.43 -10.54
CA ALA A 831 -1.04 -3.68 -11.94
C ALA A 831 0.08 -4.44 -12.68
N GLN A 832 -0.28 -5.11 -13.78
CA GLN A 832 0.67 -5.77 -14.69
C GLN A 832 0.12 -5.72 -16.12
N CYS A 833 1.01 -5.56 -17.08
CA CYS A 833 0.66 -5.51 -18.51
C CYS A 833 1.64 -6.31 -19.35
N PRO A 834 1.21 -6.83 -20.51
CA PRO A 834 2.10 -7.48 -21.47
C PRO A 834 3.29 -6.59 -21.86
N VAL A 835 3.07 -5.31 -22.14
CA VAL A 835 4.06 -4.33 -22.53
C VAL A 835 4.03 -3.16 -21.54
N VAL A 836 5.17 -2.78 -21.00
CA VAL A 836 5.31 -1.58 -20.16
C VAL A 836 6.28 -0.61 -20.79
N ILE A 837 5.83 0.61 -21.02
CA ILE A 837 6.65 1.74 -21.47
C ILE A 837 7.02 2.57 -20.23
N PHE A 838 8.30 2.77 -20.01
CA PHE A 838 8.82 3.65 -18.96
C PHE A 838 9.32 4.95 -19.57
N SER A 839 8.69 6.07 -19.21
CA SER A 839 9.04 7.42 -19.63
C SER A 839 9.97 8.05 -18.59
N SER A 840 11.24 8.25 -18.92
CA SER A 840 12.28 8.70 -17.99
C SER A 840 12.28 10.21 -17.75
N VAL A 841 11.83 10.99 -18.71
CA VAL A 841 11.59 12.45 -18.69
C VAL A 841 12.83 13.31 -18.64
N ASN A 842 13.81 12.97 -17.79
CA ASN A 842 15.00 13.77 -17.57
C ASN A 842 15.86 13.95 -18.82
N SER A 843 16.55 15.07 -18.91
CA SER A 843 17.46 15.45 -19.99
C SER A 843 18.85 15.81 -19.46
N PRO A 844 19.90 15.83 -20.31
CA PRO A 844 21.23 16.26 -19.89
C PRO A 844 21.21 17.66 -19.29
N GLY A 845 21.83 17.82 -18.10
CA GLY A 845 21.87 19.08 -17.36
C GLY A 845 20.83 19.23 -16.26
N ASP A 846 19.93 18.26 -16.09
CA ASP A 846 19.03 18.25 -14.92
C ASP A 846 19.81 18.08 -13.62
N ALA A 847 19.56 18.96 -12.65
CA ALA A 847 20.34 19.07 -11.41
C ALA A 847 20.20 17.88 -10.45
N SER A 848 19.12 17.10 -10.57
CA SER A 848 18.92 15.86 -9.82
C SER A 848 18.18 14.85 -10.68
N PHE A 849 18.74 13.67 -10.80
CA PHE A 849 18.07 12.56 -11.42
C PHE A 849 17.20 11.86 -10.35
N PHE A 850 15.88 12.00 -10.45
CA PHE A 850 14.94 11.51 -9.43
C PHE A 850 15.13 10.02 -9.10
N MET A 851 15.51 9.22 -10.08
CA MET A 851 15.73 7.79 -9.94
C MET A 851 17.06 7.42 -9.24
N GLU A 852 17.96 8.38 -9.03
CA GLU A 852 19.26 8.15 -8.37
C GLU A 852 19.30 8.63 -6.91
N GLN A 853 18.26 9.29 -6.42
CA GLN A 853 18.22 9.83 -5.06
C GLN A 853 18.37 8.71 -4.02
N GLY A 854 19.45 8.77 -3.25
CA GLY A 854 19.76 7.83 -2.17
C GLY A 854 20.20 6.44 -2.60
N GLY A 855 20.42 6.19 -3.89
CA GLY A 855 20.85 4.89 -4.41
C GLY A 855 19.80 3.76 -4.29
N LYS A 856 18.52 4.12 -4.10
CA LYS A 856 17.42 3.16 -3.91
C LYS A 856 16.87 2.66 -5.24
N TYR A 857 16.68 1.35 -5.35
CA TYR A 857 16.13 0.66 -6.53
C TYR A 857 14.60 0.58 -6.54
N ASN A 858 13.91 0.92 -5.46
CA ASN A 858 12.49 0.65 -5.25
C ASN A 858 11.59 1.08 -6.42
N MET A 859 11.80 2.26 -6.97
CA MET A 859 11.01 2.77 -8.09
C MET A 859 11.23 1.95 -9.38
N LEU A 860 12.48 1.70 -9.74
CA LEU A 860 12.82 0.93 -10.95
C LEU A 860 12.43 -0.54 -10.79
N ASN A 861 12.60 -1.12 -9.60
CA ASN A 861 12.13 -2.45 -9.27
C ASN A 861 10.62 -2.61 -9.55
N VAL A 862 9.83 -1.64 -9.09
CA VAL A 862 8.38 -1.65 -9.36
C VAL A 862 8.10 -1.47 -10.85
N ALA A 863 8.72 -0.51 -11.53
CA ALA A 863 8.48 -0.24 -12.94
C ALA A 863 8.80 -1.46 -13.83
N VAL A 864 10.00 -2.04 -13.69
CA VAL A 864 10.43 -3.21 -14.47
C VAL A 864 9.54 -4.42 -14.20
N SER A 865 9.22 -4.69 -12.95
CA SER A 865 8.43 -5.87 -12.56
C SER A 865 6.94 -5.80 -12.95
N ARG A 866 6.46 -4.69 -13.56
CA ARG A 866 5.11 -4.59 -14.15
C ARG A 866 5.01 -5.28 -15.51
N ALA A 867 6.12 -5.39 -16.25
CA ALA A 867 6.14 -5.92 -17.60
C ALA A 867 6.12 -7.45 -17.61
N GLN A 868 5.18 -8.03 -18.37
CA GLN A 868 5.11 -9.48 -18.53
C GLN A 868 6.03 -10.00 -19.65
N TYR A 869 6.05 -9.30 -20.80
CA TYR A 869 6.75 -9.74 -22.01
C TYR A 869 7.72 -8.70 -22.56
N HIS A 870 7.43 -7.38 -22.42
CA HIS A 870 8.29 -6.33 -22.93
C HIS A 870 8.36 -5.17 -21.97
N PHE A 871 9.56 -4.71 -21.66
CA PHE A 871 9.84 -3.49 -20.91
C PHE A 871 10.64 -2.53 -21.79
N LEU A 872 10.06 -1.38 -22.13
CA LEU A 872 10.65 -0.41 -23.04
C LEU A 872 10.91 0.92 -22.31
N VAL A 873 12.11 1.45 -22.40
CA VAL A 873 12.48 2.75 -21.84
C VAL A 873 12.52 3.81 -22.94
N PHE A 874 11.66 4.82 -22.83
CA PHE A 874 11.70 6.01 -23.67
C PHE A 874 12.42 7.12 -22.91
N GLY A 875 13.38 7.78 -23.55
CA GLY A 875 14.10 8.88 -22.92
C GLY A 875 15.40 9.25 -23.64
N ASN A 876 16.10 10.24 -23.08
CA ASN A 876 17.40 10.63 -23.59
C ASN A 876 18.48 9.69 -23.08
N MET A 877 18.94 8.77 -23.92
CA MET A 877 19.92 7.75 -23.53
C MET A 877 21.29 8.31 -23.13
N ASN A 878 21.57 9.59 -23.42
CA ASN A 878 22.80 10.24 -23.01
C ASN A 878 22.91 10.49 -21.50
N ILE A 879 21.80 10.38 -20.77
CA ILE A 879 21.81 10.45 -19.28
C ILE A 879 22.00 9.09 -18.62
N PHE A 880 21.96 8.00 -19.38
CA PHE A 880 22.12 6.64 -18.90
C PHE A 880 23.60 6.24 -18.98
N HIS A 881 24.27 6.18 -17.84
CA HIS A 881 25.71 5.98 -17.73
C HIS A 881 26.02 4.56 -17.20
N PRO A 882 26.26 3.56 -18.09
CA PRO A 882 26.45 2.16 -17.67
C PRO A 882 27.70 1.93 -16.83
N GLU A 883 28.64 2.88 -16.83
CA GLU A 883 29.85 2.82 -16.00
C GLU A 883 29.60 3.19 -14.53
N ARG A 884 28.43 3.77 -14.19
CA ARG A 884 28.11 4.15 -12.82
C ARG A 884 27.40 3.01 -12.11
N ASN A 885 27.80 2.75 -10.87
CA ASN A 885 27.11 1.78 -10.00
C ASN A 885 25.94 2.47 -9.25
N THR A 886 24.94 2.93 -9.99
CA THR A 886 23.72 3.54 -9.49
C THR A 886 22.52 2.78 -10.08
N PRO A 887 21.31 2.91 -9.52
CA PRO A 887 20.11 2.25 -10.07
C PRO A 887 19.92 2.48 -11.57
N VAL A 888 20.14 3.71 -12.04
CA VAL A 888 20.02 4.06 -13.46
C VAL A 888 21.22 3.59 -14.27
N GLY A 889 22.44 3.65 -13.72
CA GLY A 889 23.63 3.11 -14.36
C GLY A 889 23.50 1.60 -14.58
N ASN A 890 22.99 0.88 -13.59
CA ASN A 890 22.71 -0.55 -13.70
C ASN A 890 21.55 -0.85 -14.67
N LEU A 891 20.53 0.02 -14.75
CA LEU A 891 19.49 -0.06 -15.79
C LEU A 891 20.10 0.13 -17.18
N ALA A 892 20.99 1.11 -17.34
CA ALA A 892 21.72 1.35 -18.59
C ALA A 892 22.56 0.15 -19.01
N LYS A 893 23.34 -0.40 -18.07
CA LYS A 893 24.15 -1.60 -18.30
C LYS A 893 23.31 -2.78 -18.77
N TRP A 894 22.15 -2.97 -18.16
CA TRP A 894 21.22 -4.04 -18.50
C TRP A 894 20.50 -3.81 -19.85
N LEU A 895 20.17 -2.54 -20.21
CA LEU A 895 19.54 -2.21 -21.49
C LEU A 895 20.53 -2.31 -22.66
N PHE A 896 21.78 -1.86 -22.48
CA PHE A 896 22.78 -1.73 -23.55
C PHE A 896 23.66 -2.97 -23.73
N ASP A 897 23.35 -4.08 -23.08
CA ASP A 897 24.11 -5.33 -23.17
C ASP A 897 23.99 -6.00 -24.58
N ASP A 898 22.91 -5.68 -25.34
CA ASP A 898 22.70 -6.17 -26.69
C ASP A 898 22.21 -5.01 -27.58
N PRO A 899 22.88 -4.73 -28.73
CA PRO A 899 22.41 -3.76 -29.70
C PRO A 899 20.98 -3.98 -30.20
N ALA A 900 20.50 -5.22 -30.20
CA ALA A 900 19.12 -5.56 -30.59
C ALA A 900 18.04 -5.01 -29.62
N ASN A 901 18.45 -4.52 -28.46
CA ASN A 901 17.54 -3.85 -27.51
C ASN A 901 17.18 -2.42 -27.93
N GLU A 902 17.88 -1.83 -28.92
CA GLU A 902 17.50 -0.55 -29.47
C GLU A 902 16.29 -0.72 -30.39
N VAL A 903 15.16 -0.17 -29.96
CA VAL A 903 13.93 -0.19 -30.74
C VAL A 903 13.97 0.97 -31.72
N SER A 904 14.28 0.66 -33.00
CA SER A 904 14.25 1.62 -34.10
C SER A 904 12.85 1.66 -34.71
N GLY A 905 12.36 2.85 -35.03
CA GLY A 905 11.07 3.04 -35.70
C GLY A 905 10.98 4.40 -36.35
N ASN A 906 10.18 4.48 -37.42
CA ASN A 906 9.83 5.76 -38.09
C ASN A 906 8.84 6.52 -37.20
N PHE A 907 9.25 6.87 -35.99
CA PHE A 907 8.45 7.75 -35.14
C PHE A 907 8.55 9.14 -35.74
N ILE A 908 7.43 9.73 -36.13
CA ILE A 908 7.40 11.12 -36.65
C ILE A 908 7.64 12.05 -35.45
N TYR A 909 8.84 12.03 -34.96
CA TYR A 909 9.38 13.05 -34.10
C TYR A 909 10.02 14.10 -35.02
N ARG A 910 9.30 15.18 -35.31
CA ARG A 910 9.90 16.36 -35.90
C ARG A 910 10.77 17.02 -34.85
N GLN A 911 12.03 16.58 -34.76
CA GLN A 911 13.04 17.39 -34.10
C GLN A 911 13.02 18.76 -34.70
N LYS A 912 12.63 19.78 -33.92
CA LYS A 912 13.22 21.10 -34.16
C LYS A 912 14.70 20.85 -33.91
N GLU A 913 15.54 21.13 -34.92
CA GLU A 913 16.98 20.97 -34.84
C GLU A 913 17.49 21.45 -33.49
N PRO A 914 18.39 20.70 -32.80
CA PRO A 914 18.93 21.14 -31.55
C PRO A 914 19.60 22.47 -31.73
N LEU A 915 19.06 23.47 -31.05
CA LEU A 915 19.69 24.81 -30.94
C LEU A 915 20.95 24.65 -30.04
N CYS A 916 21.98 24.07 -30.54
CA CYS A 916 23.33 23.92 -29.99
C CYS A 916 23.73 22.45 -29.78
N ARG A 917 24.81 22.06 -30.43
CA ARG A 917 25.68 20.99 -29.95
C ARG A 917 26.24 21.45 -28.60
N TYR A 918 25.72 20.91 -27.52
CA TYR A 918 26.32 21.11 -26.21
C TYR A 918 27.72 20.50 -26.23
N GLN A 919 28.74 21.33 -26.18
CA GLN A 919 30.03 20.87 -25.68
C GLN A 919 29.86 20.61 -24.20
N PRO A 920 30.49 19.53 -23.65
CA PRO A 920 30.40 19.25 -22.23
C PRO A 920 30.81 20.46 -21.41
N ALA A 921 30.05 20.82 -20.39
CA ALA A 921 30.38 21.93 -19.51
C ALA A 921 31.68 21.60 -18.77
N GLU A 922 32.70 22.45 -18.94
CA GLU A 922 33.97 22.33 -18.26
C GLU A 922 33.90 23.05 -16.91
N ARG A 923 34.21 22.32 -15.83
CA ARG A 923 34.26 22.89 -14.49
C ARG A 923 35.63 23.49 -14.25
N LEU A 924 35.69 24.81 -14.09
CA LEU A 924 36.89 25.52 -13.73
C LEU A 924 36.99 25.61 -12.20
N SER A 925 38.15 25.27 -11.63
CA SER A 925 38.34 25.15 -10.19
C SER A 925 39.17 26.28 -9.61
N THR A 926 39.94 26.99 -10.44
CA THR A 926 40.84 28.02 -10.00
C THR A 926 40.58 29.39 -10.66
N LEU A 927 40.88 30.50 -9.99
CA LEU A 927 40.77 31.85 -10.54
C LEU A 927 41.57 31.98 -11.85
N LYS A 928 42.77 31.37 -11.94
CA LYS A 928 43.62 31.41 -13.12
C LYS A 928 42.96 30.74 -14.32
N GLU A 929 42.24 29.62 -14.15
CA GLU A 929 41.49 28.94 -15.20
C GLU A 929 40.31 29.81 -15.64
N HIS A 930 39.55 30.40 -14.71
CA HIS A 930 38.45 31.30 -15.02
C HIS A 930 38.90 32.50 -15.84
N THR A 931 39.94 33.20 -15.40
CA THR A 931 40.48 34.38 -16.11
C THR A 931 41.06 33.98 -17.48
N GLY A 932 41.73 32.81 -17.55
CA GLY A 932 42.27 32.30 -18.81
C GLY A 932 41.17 31.98 -19.83
N LEU A 933 40.10 31.28 -19.42
CA LEU A 933 38.97 30.95 -20.28
C LEU A 933 38.22 32.20 -20.73
N LEU A 934 38.00 33.16 -19.83
CA LEU A 934 37.30 34.40 -20.12
C LEU A 934 38.06 35.24 -21.15
N ARG A 935 39.40 35.36 -21.01
CA ARG A 935 40.25 36.03 -22.01
C ARG A 935 40.23 35.33 -23.38
N GLN A 936 40.22 34.00 -23.42
CA GLN A 936 40.14 33.23 -24.64
C GLN A 936 38.77 33.42 -25.28
N ALA A 937 37.67 33.37 -24.50
CA ALA A 937 36.31 33.57 -24.97
C ALA A 937 36.10 34.93 -25.65
N PHE A 938 36.67 36.02 -25.12
CA PHE A 938 36.67 37.35 -25.76
C PHE A 938 37.41 37.35 -27.12
N LYS A 939 38.50 36.55 -27.24
CA LYS A 939 39.25 36.47 -28.50
C LYS A 939 38.52 35.61 -29.56
N ASP A 940 37.93 34.51 -29.16
CA ASP A 940 37.39 33.50 -30.06
C ASP A 940 35.93 33.74 -30.44
N ALA A 941 35.18 34.51 -29.67
CA ALA A 941 33.79 34.83 -29.99
C ALA A 941 33.66 35.55 -31.34
N THR A 942 32.73 35.05 -32.16
CA THR A 942 32.48 35.54 -33.49
C THR A 942 31.13 36.21 -33.69
N LYS A 943 30.14 35.90 -32.83
CA LYS A 943 28.79 36.43 -32.93
C LYS A 943 28.27 37.00 -31.61
N ARG A 944 28.33 36.19 -30.56
CA ARG A 944 27.79 36.55 -29.26
C ARG A 944 28.58 35.90 -28.16
N LEU A 945 28.87 36.67 -27.12
CA LEU A 945 29.47 36.17 -25.87
C LEU A 945 28.50 36.49 -24.71
N LEU A 946 28.03 35.46 -24.01
CA LEU A 946 27.15 35.57 -22.85
C LEU A 946 27.94 35.23 -21.58
N ILE A 947 28.04 36.20 -20.68
CA ILE A 947 28.68 36.06 -19.40
C ILE A 947 27.60 36.14 -18.32
N VAL A 948 27.50 35.11 -17.46
CA VAL A 948 26.57 35.09 -16.33
C VAL A 948 27.39 35.02 -15.05
N SER A 949 27.34 36.05 -14.23
CA SER A 949 28.05 36.12 -12.97
C SER A 949 27.12 36.61 -11.87
N PRO A 950 27.10 35.97 -10.68
CA PRO A 950 26.25 36.42 -9.59
C PRO A 950 26.59 37.83 -9.08
N PHE A 951 27.81 38.31 -9.29
CA PHE A 951 28.24 39.65 -8.99
C PHE A 951 29.37 40.08 -9.95
N ILE A 952 29.47 41.37 -10.17
CA ILE A 952 30.52 42.01 -11.02
C ILE A 952 31.36 42.91 -10.15
N SER A 953 32.68 42.73 -10.17
CA SER A 953 33.63 43.61 -9.53
C SER A 953 34.44 44.40 -10.55
N ILE A 954 34.28 45.71 -10.56
CA ILE A 954 35.05 46.59 -11.43
C ILE A 954 36.57 46.43 -11.15
N GLN A 955 36.95 46.27 -9.90
CA GLN A 955 38.35 46.06 -9.50
C GLN A 955 38.91 44.75 -10.10
N ALA A 956 38.12 43.69 -10.15
CA ALA A 956 38.55 42.43 -10.75
C ALA A 956 38.69 42.54 -12.28
N ILE A 957 37.77 43.24 -12.93
CA ILE A 957 37.80 43.50 -14.38
C ILE A 957 39.02 44.32 -14.76
N GLU A 958 39.34 45.34 -13.99
CA GLU A 958 40.55 46.18 -14.19
C GLU A 958 41.83 45.42 -13.87
N HIS A 959 41.88 44.69 -12.73
CA HIS A 959 43.04 43.88 -12.34
C HIS A 959 43.39 42.85 -13.41
N ASP A 960 42.37 42.20 -14.00
CA ASP A 960 42.54 41.19 -15.03
C ASP A 960 42.65 41.77 -16.43
N ASN A 961 42.66 43.12 -16.59
CA ASN A 961 42.78 43.81 -17.81
C ASN A 961 41.81 43.30 -18.92
N LEU A 962 40.52 43.14 -18.56
CA LEU A 962 39.50 42.58 -19.44
C LEU A 962 38.85 43.65 -20.37
N ILE A 963 38.83 44.92 -19.96
CA ILE A 963 38.18 46.02 -20.71
C ILE A 963 38.70 46.12 -22.15
N PRO A 964 40.03 46.09 -22.42
CA PRO A 964 40.53 46.10 -23.79
C PRO A 964 40.01 44.94 -24.61
N LEU A 965 39.97 43.72 -24.04
CA LEU A 965 39.47 42.51 -24.77
C LEU A 965 37.96 42.56 -25.03
N MET A 966 37.20 43.13 -24.10
CA MET A 966 35.76 43.38 -24.34
C MET A 966 35.56 44.38 -25.49
N ARG A 967 36.33 45.43 -25.53
CA ARG A 967 36.28 46.48 -26.59
C ARG A 967 36.67 45.91 -27.93
N GLU A 968 37.77 45.15 -28.02
CA GLU A 968 38.19 44.45 -29.24
C GLU A 968 37.12 43.44 -29.74
N ALA A 969 36.44 42.72 -28.85
CA ALA A 969 35.38 41.82 -29.24
C ALA A 969 34.16 42.57 -29.83
N VAL A 970 33.75 43.67 -29.23
CA VAL A 970 32.67 44.54 -29.72
C VAL A 970 33.04 45.17 -31.06
N GLU A 971 34.28 45.63 -31.23
CA GLU A 971 34.78 46.19 -32.49
C GLU A 971 34.80 45.14 -33.61
N ARG A 972 34.95 43.86 -33.31
CA ARG A 972 34.79 42.74 -34.27
C ARG A 972 33.32 42.42 -34.55
N GLY A 973 32.35 43.11 -33.95
CA GLY A 973 30.93 42.88 -34.12
C GLY A 973 30.35 41.78 -33.25
N VAL A 974 31.04 41.38 -32.20
CA VAL A 974 30.53 40.39 -31.22
C VAL A 974 29.60 41.11 -30.24
N GLU A 975 28.41 40.57 -30.08
CA GLU A 975 27.46 41.00 -29.04
C GLU A 975 27.93 40.45 -27.68
N VAL A 976 28.44 41.34 -26.81
CA VAL A 976 28.84 40.95 -25.46
C VAL A 976 27.74 41.30 -24.49
N VAL A 977 27.14 40.26 -23.84
CA VAL A 977 26.03 40.42 -22.91
C VAL A 977 26.48 39.87 -21.56
N VAL A 978 26.34 40.68 -20.52
CA VAL A 978 26.68 40.31 -19.16
C VAL A 978 25.43 40.35 -18.29
N TYR A 979 25.11 39.26 -17.64
CA TYR A 979 24.04 39.18 -16.66
C TYR A 979 24.66 39.09 -15.25
N SER A 980 24.20 39.95 -14.32
CA SER A 980 24.55 39.87 -12.89
C SER A 980 23.31 40.00 -12.03
N ASP A 981 23.36 39.57 -10.77
CA ASP A 981 22.29 39.83 -9.82
C ASP A 981 22.44 41.24 -9.22
N PHE A 982 21.54 42.13 -9.61
CA PHE A 982 21.51 43.51 -9.15
C PHE A 982 21.50 43.68 -7.64
N ARG A 983 20.91 42.75 -6.91
CA ARG A 983 20.84 42.79 -5.44
C ARG A 983 22.19 42.48 -4.79
N LEU A 984 22.98 41.62 -5.40
CA LEU A 984 24.33 41.30 -4.90
C LEU A 984 25.36 42.36 -5.27
N ASP A 985 25.14 43.14 -6.30
CA ASP A 985 26.00 44.22 -6.77
C ASP A 985 25.75 45.52 -5.98
N CYS A 986 24.55 45.79 -5.49
CA CYS A 986 24.20 47.05 -4.80
C CYS A 986 24.78 47.19 -3.39
N ASP A 987 25.15 46.12 -2.72
CA ASP A 987 25.66 46.16 -1.36
C ASP A 987 27.17 46.42 -1.25
N LYS A 988 27.86 46.72 -2.35
CA LYS A 988 29.31 46.94 -2.41
C LYS A 988 29.73 48.25 -3.09
N GLN A 989 28.81 49.23 -3.24
CA GLN A 989 29.17 50.61 -3.66
C GLN A 989 29.51 51.48 -2.45
#